data_ed3fe2cb317b95259ee21e415deaea2a
#
_entry.id   ed3fe2cb317b95259ee21e415deaea2a
#
_cell.length_a   1.000
_cell.length_b   1.000
_cell.length_c   1.000
_cell.angle_alpha   90.00
_cell.angle_beta   90.00
_cell.angle_gamma   90.00
#
_symmetry.space_group_name_H-M   'P 1'
#
loop_
_entity.id
_entity.type
_entity.pdbx_description
1 polymer ?
#
loop_
_entity_poly.entity_id
_entity_poly.type
_entity_poly.pdbx_seq_one_letter_code
_entity_poly.pdbx_strand_id
1 'polypeptide(L)'
;MENAHAKGPAECLAYFGVNENIGLTPDQFKKNLDKYGYNELPAEEGKTIWELVIEQFEDLLVRILLLAACISFVLAWFEEGEETVTAFVEPFVILLILIANAIVGVWQERNAESAIEALKEYEPEMGKVYRSDRKRVQMIKAREIVPGDIVEVSVGDKVPADIRIVSIKSTTLRVDQSILTGESVSVIKHNEAVPDLRAVNQDKKNMLFSGTNIAAGKAIGVAVATGVATEIGKIRDQMAATEQEKTPLQAKLDEFGEQLSKVISLICVAVWAINIGHFNDPVHGGSWIRGAVYYFKIAVALAVAAIPEGLPAVITTCLALGTRRMAKKNAIVRSLPSVETLGCTSVICSDKTGTLTTNQMCVTKMFVVKDVDGDHVELDAFDISGSKYTPEGEVSQGGAKTNCSAYDGLVELATICALCNDSSLDYNESKKIYEKVGEATETALCCLVEKMNVFNTNVKNLSRIERANTCCAVIKQLMRKNFTLEFSRDRKSMSVYCTPSKGDGGAKMFVKVGPDRLSGHTCVLSDWAVIQHIACSLQGAPEGVIDRCAYVRVGTTRIPLTNAIKEKIMAVIRDWGTGRDTLRCLALATRDSPLKPAEMNLEDSTKFGDYETDLTFVGCVGMLDPPRKEVTGSIELCREAGIRVIMITGDNKGTAIAICRRIGIFTEDEDVSGKAYTGREFDDLPLHEQAEAVRRACCFARVEPAHKSKIVEYLQGFDDITAMTGDGVNDAPALKKAEIGIAMGSGTAVAKSASEMVLADDNFSSIVAAVEEGRAIYNNMKQFIRYLISSNVGEVVCIFLTAALGLPEALIPVQLLWVNLVTDGLPATALGFNPPDLDIMGKPPRSPKEPLISGWLFFRYMAIGGYVGAATVAGAAWWFMYDVTGPQVTYYQLSHFMQCHDENEDFAGLECEIFEASAPMTMALSVLVTIEMCNALNSLSENQSLIRMPPWSNFWLLSAMTLSMSLHFLIIYVDPLPMIFKLTHLNTEQWMVVLKLSFPVILIDEVLKFVARNYVERGVEIK
;
A
#
# COMPACT_ATOMS: atom_id res chain seq x y z
N MET A 1 27.49 -21.47 -3.50
CA MET A 1 27.25 -22.84 -3.00
C MET A 1 25.79 -22.96 -2.63
N GLU A 2 25.09 -23.87 -3.26
CA GLU A 2 23.68 -24.12 -2.96
C GLU A 2 23.53 -25.04 -1.74
N ASN A 3 22.46 -24.84 -0.99
CA ASN A 3 22.15 -25.65 0.20
C ASN A 3 23.28 -25.74 1.24
N ALA A 4 24.04 -24.67 1.41
CA ALA A 4 25.11 -24.60 2.42
C ALA A 4 24.61 -24.85 3.85
N HIS A 5 23.36 -24.52 4.16
CA HIS A 5 22.75 -24.77 5.46
C HIS A 5 22.57 -26.28 5.80
N ALA A 6 22.39 -27.10 4.79
CA ALA A 6 22.23 -28.56 4.97
C ALA A 6 23.56 -29.31 5.09
N LYS A 7 24.69 -28.65 4.83
CA LYS A 7 26.03 -29.24 4.87
C LYS A 7 26.74 -28.86 6.14
N GLY A 8 27.64 -29.76 6.62
CA GLY A 8 28.46 -29.48 7.78
C GLY A 8 29.53 -28.42 7.52
N PRO A 9 30.08 -27.78 8.55
CA PRO A 9 31.13 -26.76 8.39
C PRO A 9 32.37 -27.26 7.63
N ALA A 10 32.81 -28.48 7.90
CA ALA A 10 33.95 -29.10 7.23
C ALA A 10 33.71 -29.33 5.75
N GLU A 11 32.50 -29.71 5.33
CA GLU A 11 32.12 -29.89 3.93
C GLU A 11 32.13 -28.56 3.16
N CYS A 12 31.64 -27.46 3.78
CA CYS A 12 31.68 -26.15 3.20
C CYS A 12 33.11 -25.62 3.01
N LEU A 13 33.98 -25.82 3.99
CA LEU A 13 35.40 -25.48 3.87
C LEU A 13 36.10 -26.30 2.78
N ALA A 14 35.82 -27.60 2.69
CA ALA A 14 36.39 -28.49 1.67
C ALA A 14 35.92 -28.11 0.26
N TYR A 15 34.68 -27.69 0.10
CA TYR A 15 34.13 -27.24 -1.20
C TYR A 15 34.90 -26.05 -1.79
N PHE A 16 35.29 -25.10 -0.94
CA PHE A 16 36.09 -23.94 -1.35
C PHE A 16 37.61 -24.19 -1.27
N GLY A 17 38.04 -25.33 -0.74
CA GLY A 17 39.46 -25.64 -0.57
C GLY A 17 40.23 -24.72 0.38
N VAL A 18 39.54 -24.22 1.44
CA VAL A 18 40.08 -23.27 2.40
C VAL A 18 40.19 -23.88 3.81
N ASN A 19 41.16 -23.39 4.56
CA ASN A 19 41.31 -23.71 5.99
C ASN A 19 40.81 -22.53 6.83
N GLU A 20 40.06 -22.81 7.90
CA GLU A 20 39.49 -21.80 8.80
C GLU A 20 40.55 -20.83 9.38
N ASN A 21 41.77 -21.32 9.62
CA ASN A 21 42.83 -20.51 10.25
C ASN A 21 43.73 -19.76 9.26
N ILE A 22 43.72 -20.16 8.02
CA ILE A 22 44.65 -19.63 6.99
C ILE A 22 43.90 -18.73 6.01
N GLY A 23 42.68 -19.13 5.58
CA GLY A 23 41.93 -18.41 4.57
C GLY A 23 42.42 -18.62 3.11
N LEU A 24 41.93 -17.80 2.18
CA LEU A 24 42.28 -17.91 0.77
C LEU A 24 43.74 -17.46 0.48
N THR A 25 44.39 -18.18 -0.41
CA THR A 25 45.67 -17.73 -1.00
C THR A 25 45.38 -16.63 -2.04
N PRO A 26 46.37 -15.74 -2.39
CA PRO A 26 46.18 -14.74 -3.43
C PRO A 26 45.77 -15.31 -4.78
N ASP A 27 46.26 -16.49 -5.15
CA ASP A 27 45.87 -17.16 -6.41
C ASP A 27 44.41 -17.64 -6.37
N GLN A 28 43.99 -18.24 -5.25
CA GLN A 28 42.59 -18.62 -5.04
C GLN A 28 41.65 -17.42 -5.02
N PHE A 29 42.07 -16.30 -4.45
CA PHE A 29 41.32 -15.07 -4.45
C PHE A 29 41.08 -14.56 -5.87
N LYS A 30 42.13 -14.47 -6.69
CA LYS A 30 42.03 -14.05 -8.09
C LYS A 30 41.11 -14.97 -8.88
N LYS A 31 41.26 -16.27 -8.75
CA LYS A 31 40.41 -17.28 -9.39
C LYS A 31 38.93 -17.12 -9.01
N ASN A 32 38.65 -16.94 -7.73
CA ASN A 32 37.27 -16.76 -7.24
C ASN A 32 36.71 -15.39 -7.66
N LEU A 33 37.51 -14.36 -7.67
CA LEU A 33 37.07 -13.03 -8.16
C LEU A 33 36.71 -13.08 -9.64
N ASP A 34 37.51 -13.75 -10.47
CA ASP A 34 37.22 -13.93 -11.90
C ASP A 34 35.96 -14.78 -12.13
N LYS A 35 35.71 -15.78 -11.28
CA LYS A 35 34.56 -16.67 -11.39
C LYS A 35 33.26 -16.05 -10.87
N TYR A 36 33.27 -15.35 -9.74
CA TYR A 36 32.07 -14.87 -9.05
C TYR A 36 31.86 -13.37 -9.13
N GLY A 37 32.87 -12.58 -9.47
CA GLY A 37 32.82 -11.13 -9.52
C GLY A 37 32.91 -10.47 -8.15
N TYR A 38 32.69 -9.17 -8.12
CA TYR A 38 32.71 -8.35 -6.91
C TYR A 38 31.42 -8.55 -6.09
N ASN A 39 31.55 -8.38 -4.78
CA ASN A 39 30.44 -8.43 -3.83
C ASN A 39 29.72 -7.07 -3.78
N GLU A 40 29.04 -6.74 -4.83
CA GLU A 40 28.24 -5.52 -4.91
C GLU A 40 26.97 -5.77 -5.73
N LEU A 41 25.91 -5.07 -5.39
CA LEU A 41 24.70 -5.05 -6.20
C LEU A 41 24.92 -4.16 -7.43
N PRO A 42 24.56 -4.60 -8.65
CA PRO A 42 24.68 -3.74 -9.83
C PRO A 42 23.89 -2.44 -9.65
N ALA A 43 24.48 -1.34 -10.06
CA ALA A 43 23.78 -0.07 -10.11
C ALA A 43 22.68 -0.14 -11.17
N GLU A 44 21.48 0.34 -10.85
CA GLU A 44 20.45 0.56 -11.83
C GLU A 44 20.86 1.77 -12.69
N GLU A 45 20.96 1.58 -14.00
CA GLU A 45 21.12 2.70 -14.92
C GLU A 45 19.78 3.44 -14.97
N GLY A 46 19.69 4.57 -14.29
CA GLY A 46 18.52 5.43 -14.36
C GLY A 46 18.31 5.92 -15.79
N LYS A 47 17.06 6.04 -16.23
CA LYS A 47 16.72 6.62 -17.53
C LYS A 47 17.28 8.03 -17.63
N THR A 48 17.88 8.37 -18.76
CA THR A 48 18.34 9.73 -19.02
C THR A 48 17.15 10.69 -19.14
N ILE A 49 17.37 11.99 -18.91
CA ILE A 49 16.31 13.00 -19.05
C ILE A 49 15.70 12.97 -20.46
N TRP A 50 16.51 12.73 -21.47
CA TRP A 50 16.05 12.62 -22.86
C TRP A 50 15.15 11.43 -23.11
N GLU A 51 15.44 10.26 -22.52
CA GLU A 51 14.55 9.09 -22.58
C GLU A 51 13.21 9.38 -21.93
N LEU A 52 13.20 10.04 -20.77
CA LEU A 52 11.99 10.44 -20.08
C LEU A 52 11.15 11.42 -20.92
N VAL A 53 11.78 12.39 -21.57
CA VAL A 53 11.11 13.34 -22.46
C VAL A 53 10.49 12.62 -23.66
N ILE A 54 11.21 11.69 -24.28
CA ILE A 54 10.72 10.91 -25.43
C ILE A 54 9.51 10.06 -25.02
N GLU A 55 9.52 9.45 -23.85
CA GLU A 55 8.38 8.68 -23.33
C GLU A 55 7.10 9.52 -23.18
N GLN A 56 7.22 10.80 -22.85
CA GLN A 56 6.05 11.70 -22.76
C GLN A 56 5.36 11.92 -24.12
N PHE A 57 6.06 11.72 -25.23
CA PHE A 57 5.53 11.86 -26.58
C PHE A 57 5.09 10.53 -27.22
N GLU A 58 5.07 9.43 -26.48
CA GLU A 58 4.58 8.12 -26.96
C GLU A 58 3.06 8.03 -27.01
N ASP A 59 2.34 8.86 -26.27
CA ASP A 59 0.89 8.92 -26.31
C ASP A 59 0.41 9.36 -27.72
N LEU A 60 -0.52 8.62 -28.28
CA LEU A 60 -1.04 8.86 -29.61
C LEU A 60 -1.74 10.21 -29.73
N LEU A 61 -2.46 10.64 -28.67
CA LEU A 61 -3.09 11.98 -28.64
C LEU A 61 -2.06 13.10 -28.68
N VAL A 62 -0.96 12.95 -27.93
CA VAL A 62 0.15 13.91 -27.94
C VAL A 62 0.81 13.98 -29.32
N ARG A 63 0.98 12.85 -29.99
CA ARG A 63 1.49 12.79 -31.37
C ARG A 63 0.60 13.51 -32.36
N ILE A 64 -0.72 13.35 -32.26
CA ILE A 64 -1.70 14.04 -33.10
C ILE A 64 -1.63 15.56 -32.87
N LEU A 65 -1.56 16.01 -31.61
CA LEU A 65 -1.39 17.43 -31.27
C LEU A 65 -0.08 18.00 -31.82
N LEU A 66 1.01 17.27 -31.71
CA LEU A 66 2.30 17.68 -32.26
C LEU A 66 2.24 17.82 -33.80
N LEU A 67 1.61 16.84 -34.46
CA LEU A 67 1.38 16.90 -35.91
C LEU A 67 0.52 18.09 -36.27
N ALA A 68 -0.57 18.35 -35.53
CA ALA A 68 -1.45 19.51 -35.74
C ALA A 68 -0.67 20.82 -35.57
N ALA A 69 0.19 20.92 -34.53
CA ALA A 69 1.03 22.08 -34.32
C ALA A 69 2.02 22.33 -35.48
N CYS A 70 2.67 21.27 -35.96
CA CYS A 70 3.60 21.36 -37.10
C CYS A 70 2.89 21.81 -38.38
N ILE A 71 1.73 21.25 -38.65
CA ILE A 71 0.96 21.60 -39.83
C ILE A 71 0.43 23.03 -39.74
N SER A 72 -0.09 23.47 -38.59
CA SER A 72 -0.52 24.85 -38.38
C SER A 72 0.64 25.83 -38.52
N PHE A 73 1.84 25.47 -38.04
CA PHE A 73 3.04 26.29 -38.23
C PHE A 73 3.42 26.44 -39.70
N VAL A 74 3.43 25.36 -40.49
CA VAL A 74 3.73 25.38 -41.92
C VAL A 74 2.69 26.22 -42.64
N LEU A 75 1.40 26.09 -42.34
CA LEU A 75 0.33 26.87 -42.94
C LEU A 75 0.43 28.36 -42.60
N ALA A 76 0.78 28.69 -41.36
CA ALA A 76 1.01 30.08 -40.95
C ALA A 76 2.19 30.73 -41.68
N TRP A 77 3.21 29.98 -42.05
CA TRP A 77 4.35 30.45 -42.81
C TRP A 77 3.97 30.87 -44.22
N PHE A 78 2.96 30.22 -44.81
CA PHE A 78 2.48 30.54 -46.15
C PHE A 78 1.36 31.60 -46.19
N GLU A 79 0.88 32.07 -45.02
CA GLU A 79 -0.07 33.17 -44.95
C GLU A 79 0.65 34.51 -45.20
N GLU A 80 0.09 35.31 -46.17
CA GLU A 80 0.56 36.65 -46.52
C GLU A 80 -0.43 37.68 -45.97
N GLY A 81 0.06 38.76 -45.33
CA GLY A 81 -0.72 39.89 -44.89
C GLY A 81 -0.49 40.30 -43.44
N GLU A 82 -1.30 41.26 -42.93
CA GLU A 82 -1.20 41.76 -41.54
C GLU A 82 -1.54 40.74 -40.47
N GLU A 83 -2.19 39.61 -40.81
CA GLU A 83 -2.55 38.53 -39.92
C GLU A 83 -1.41 37.51 -39.68
N THR A 84 -0.23 37.70 -40.19
CA THR A 84 0.90 36.79 -40.12
C THR A 84 1.32 36.52 -38.66
N VAL A 85 1.25 37.52 -37.79
CA VAL A 85 1.62 37.39 -36.38
C VAL A 85 0.57 36.58 -35.61
N THR A 86 -0.72 36.81 -35.90
CA THR A 86 -1.82 36.08 -35.23
C THR A 86 -1.92 34.61 -35.68
N ALA A 87 -1.53 34.32 -36.92
CA ALA A 87 -1.48 32.95 -37.44
C ALA A 87 -0.47 32.05 -36.71
N PHE A 88 0.64 32.60 -36.16
CA PHE A 88 1.62 31.88 -35.37
C PHE A 88 1.20 31.65 -33.92
N VAL A 89 0.15 32.28 -33.40
CA VAL A 89 -0.30 32.12 -32.02
C VAL A 89 -0.81 30.70 -31.75
N GLU A 90 -1.55 30.13 -32.67
CA GLU A 90 -2.12 28.79 -32.54
C GLU A 90 -1.07 27.67 -32.40
N PRO A 91 -0.11 27.52 -33.35
CA PRO A 91 0.92 26.49 -33.19
C PRO A 91 1.80 26.73 -31.97
N PHE A 92 2.04 28.00 -31.59
CA PHE A 92 2.81 28.32 -30.38
C PHE A 92 2.09 27.89 -29.10
N VAL A 93 0.76 28.11 -29.00
CA VAL A 93 -0.04 27.70 -27.84
C VAL A 93 -0.06 26.18 -27.73
N ILE A 94 -0.26 25.44 -28.80
CA ILE A 94 -0.24 23.98 -28.83
C ILE A 94 1.12 23.45 -28.34
N LEU A 95 2.23 23.98 -28.85
CA LEU A 95 3.59 23.64 -28.41
C LEU A 95 3.81 23.94 -26.94
N LEU A 96 3.35 25.08 -26.46
CA LEU A 96 3.47 25.46 -25.04
C LEU A 96 2.76 24.45 -24.12
N ILE A 97 1.57 23.99 -24.49
CA ILE A 97 0.82 22.97 -23.76
C ILE A 97 1.58 21.63 -23.74
N LEU A 98 2.09 21.20 -24.89
CA LEU A 98 2.85 19.95 -25.00
C LEU A 98 4.12 20.01 -24.15
N ILE A 99 4.84 21.12 -24.15
CA ILE A 99 6.05 21.33 -23.34
C ILE A 99 5.70 21.32 -21.86
N ALA A 100 4.62 21.98 -21.44
CA ALA A 100 4.19 21.99 -20.04
C ALA A 100 3.81 20.57 -19.55
N ASN A 101 3.08 19.81 -20.34
CA ASN A 101 2.75 18.43 -20.04
C ASN A 101 4.00 17.55 -19.95
N ALA A 102 4.94 17.71 -20.85
CA ALA A 102 6.21 16.97 -20.83
C ALA A 102 7.04 17.29 -19.57
N ILE A 103 7.14 18.56 -19.18
CA ILE A 103 7.86 18.98 -17.96
C ILE A 103 7.23 18.35 -16.71
N VAL A 104 5.91 18.39 -16.58
CA VAL A 104 5.21 17.80 -15.44
C VAL A 104 5.40 16.28 -15.39
N GLY A 105 5.29 15.61 -16.52
CA GLY A 105 5.50 14.14 -16.58
C GLY A 105 6.92 13.73 -16.21
N VAL A 106 7.93 14.41 -16.74
CA VAL A 106 9.35 14.16 -16.41
C VAL A 106 9.63 14.44 -14.93
N TRP A 107 9.07 15.50 -14.38
CA TRP A 107 9.23 15.82 -12.96
C TRP A 107 8.63 14.75 -12.05
N GLN A 108 7.44 14.22 -12.37
CA GLN A 108 6.80 13.14 -11.61
C GLN A 108 7.64 11.85 -11.64
N GLU A 109 8.13 11.45 -12.81
CA GLU A 109 8.93 10.22 -12.95
C GLU A 109 10.30 10.34 -12.28
N ARG A 110 10.93 11.49 -12.33
CA ARG A 110 12.25 11.72 -11.73
C ARG A 110 12.22 11.70 -10.20
N ASN A 111 11.12 12.13 -9.59
CA ASN A 111 10.97 12.16 -8.13
C ASN A 111 10.60 10.79 -7.52
N ALA A 112 10.31 9.78 -8.34
CA ALA A 112 10.09 8.43 -7.87
C ALA A 112 11.42 7.81 -7.43
N GLU A 113 11.61 7.60 -6.11
CA GLU A 113 12.77 6.90 -5.58
C GLU A 113 12.71 5.42 -5.98
N SER A 114 13.82 4.90 -6.54
CA SER A 114 13.89 3.50 -6.91
C SER A 114 13.99 2.61 -5.68
N ALA A 115 13.10 1.60 -5.57
CA ALA A 115 13.17 0.59 -4.53
C ALA A 115 14.46 -0.25 -4.59
N ILE A 116 15.01 -0.40 -5.78
CA ILE A 116 16.28 -1.11 -6.02
C ILE A 116 17.46 -0.31 -5.44
N GLU A 117 17.45 1.02 -5.60
CA GLU A 117 18.48 1.87 -5.00
C GLU A 117 18.43 1.84 -3.47
N ALA A 118 17.26 1.74 -2.87
CA ALA A 118 17.11 1.64 -1.43
C ALA A 118 17.75 0.36 -0.85
N LEU A 119 17.91 -0.72 -1.63
CA LEU A 119 18.65 -1.92 -1.21
C LEU A 119 20.12 -1.66 -0.94
N LYS A 120 20.74 -0.68 -1.59
CA LYS A 120 22.15 -0.33 -1.40
C LYS A 120 22.44 0.20 0.00
N GLU A 121 21.46 0.75 0.68
CA GLU A 121 21.59 1.20 2.08
C GLU A 121 22.01 0.07 3.02
N TYR A 122 21.66 -1.17 2.67
CA TYR A 122 22.00 -2.36 3.46
C TYR A 122 23.35 -2.98 3.09
N GLU A 123 24.05 -2.46 2.08
CA GLU A 123 25.39 -2.91 1.74
C GLU A 123 26.40 -2.41 2.78
N PRO A 124 27.17 -3.31 3.44
CA PRO A 124 28.23 -2.88 4.33
C PRO A 124 29.43 -2.33 3.52
N GLU A 125 30.13 -1.35 4.07
CA GLU A 125 31.31 -0.76 3.43
C GLU A 125 32.59 -1.59 3.63
N MET A 126 32.74 -2.20 4.80
CA MET A 126 33.94 -2.92 5.21
C MET A 126 33.58 -4.31 5.76
N GLY A 127 34.48 -5.25 5.58
CA GLY A 127 34.41 -6.59 6.13
C GLY A 127 35.75 -7.05 6.71
N LYS A 128 35.71 -7.94 7.69
CA LYS A 128 36.92 -8.54 8.32
C LYS A 128 37.13 -9.93 7.76
N VAL A 129 38.28 -10.19 7.17
CA VAL A 129 38.59 -11.49 6.58
C VAL A 129 39.94 -12.01 7.03
N TYR A 130 40.09 -13.36 6.99
CA TYR A 130 41.36 -14.03 7.13
C TYR A 130 41.84 -14.47 5.76
N ARG A 131 43.08 -14.08 5.40
CA ARG A 131 43.74 -14.52 4.16
C ARG A 131 45.15 -14.96 4.45
N SER A 132 45.70 -15.84 3.62
CA SER A 132 47.02 -16.49 3.86
C SER A 132 48.21 -15.53 3.81
N ASP A 133 48.08 -14.36 3.18
CA ASP A 133 49.14 -13.35 3.09
C ASP A 133 49.42 -12.62 4.41
N ARG A 134 48.46 -12.68 5.37
CA ARG A 134 48.62 -12.15 6.73
C ARG A 134 48.05 -13.11 7.77
N LYS A 135 48.77 -13.32 8.85
CA LYS A 135 48.34 -14.22 9.95
C LYS A 135 47.26 -13.66 10.87
N ARG A 136 46.67 -12.54 10.57
CA ARG A 136 45.66 -11.85 11.39
C ARG A 136 44.49 -11.35 10.54
N VAL A 137 43.42 -10.98 11.22
CA VAL A 137 42.24 -10.36 10.61
C VAL A 137 42.62 -9.11 9.84
N GLN A 138 42.14 -9.02 8.61
CA GLN A 138 42.29 -7.88 7.73
C GLN A 138 40.98 -7.16 7.55
N MET A 139 40.98 -5.85 7.68
CA MET A 139 39.85 -5.01 7.26
C MET A 139 39.98 -4.71 5.76
N ILE A 140 39.06 -5.22 4.97
CA ILE A 140 38.98 -4.96 3.51
C ILE A 140 37.65 -4.33 3.14
N LYS A 141 37.58 -3.72 1.97
CA LYS A 141 36.30 -3.29 1.43
C LYS A 141 35.40 -4.49 1.19
N ALA A 142 34.15 -4.42 1.61
CA ALA A 142 33.21 -5.53 1.49
C ALA A 142 33.01 -5.99 0.03
N ARG A 143 33.16 -5.08 -0.94
CA ARG A 143 33.11 -5.43 -2.38
C ARG A 143 34.19 -6.43 -2.82
N GLU A 144 35.30 -6.53 -2.11
CA GLU A 144 36.43 -7.41 -2.43
C GLU A 144 36.28 -8.81 -1.82
N ILE A 145 35.23 -9.08 -1.04
CA ILE A 145 34.92 -10.40 -0.50
C ILE A 145 34.43 -11.31 -1.62
N VAL A 146 35.01 -12.51 -1.71
CA VAL A 146 34.62 -13.52 -2.69
C VAL A 146 34.15 -14.78 -1.98
N PRO A 147 33.29 -15.63 -2.60
CA PRO A 147 32.96 -16.94 -2.04
C PRO A 147 34.22 -17.74 -1.71
N GLY A 148 34.26 -18.28 -0.52
CA GLY A 148 35.43 -18.98 0.01
C GLY A 148 36.26 -18.17 1.00
N ASP A 149 36.06 -16.85 1.13
CA ASP A 149 36.71 -16.05 2.16
C ASP A 149 36.23 -16.43 3.56
N ILE A 150 37.18 -16.48 4.48
CA ILE A 150 36.89 -16.68 5.91
C ILE A 150 36.60 -15.31 6.52
N VAL A 151 35.36 -15.08 6.90
CA VAL A 151 34.86 -13.79 7.40
C VAL A 151 34.64 -13.89 8.90
N GLU A 152 35.13 -12.90 9.63
CA GLU A 152 34.85 -12.69 11.05
C GLU A 152 33.77 -11.63 11.23
N VAL A 153 32.82 -11.90 12.09
CA VAL A 153 31.75 -10.96 12.48
C VAL A 153 31.69 -10.85 14.00
N SER A 154 31.46 -9.66 14.50
CA SER A 154 31.32 -9.35 15.92
C SER A 154 30.17 -8.42 16.18
N VAL A 155 29.82 -8.15 17.44
CA VAL A 155 28.74 -7.27 17.87
C VAL A 155 28.83 -5.91 17.16
N GLY A 156 27.70 -5.49 16.60
CA GLY A 156 27.60 -4.21 15.89
C GLY A 156 28.02 -4.24 14.43
N ASP A 157 28.60 -5.33 13.94
CA ASP A 157 28.99 -5.47 12.54
C ASP A 157 27.78 -5.78 11.66
N LYS A 158 27.76 -5.20 10.46
CA LYS A 158 26.88 -5.59 9.37
C LYS A 158 27.48 -6.80 8.66
N VAL A 159 26.68 -7.82 8.40
CA VAL A 159 27.16 -9.02 7.68
C VAL A 159 27.45 -8.66 6.21
N PRO A 160 28.69 -8.87 5.71
CA PRO A 160 29.09 -8.39 4.39
C PRO A 160 28.66 -9.26 3.21
N ALA A 161 28.35 -10.52 3.45
CA ALA A 161 27.91 -11.47 2.43
C ALA A 161 27.10 -12.58 3.08
N ASP A 162 26.51 -13.47 2.29
CA ASP A 162 25.88 -14.68 2.84
C ASP A 162 26.97 -15.63 3.34
N ILE A 163 26.96 -15.94 4.63
CA ILE A 163 28.02 -16.66 5.33
C ILE A 163 27.46 -17.91 5.98
N ARG A 164 28.12 -19.05 5.76
CA ARG A 164 27.89 -20.27 6.56
C ARG A 164 28.74 -20.22 7.80
N ILE A 165 28.14 -20.28 8.96
CA ILE A 165 28.85 -20.25 10.24
C ILE A 165 29.70 -21.52 10.38
N VAL A 166 30.99 -21.36 10.62
CA VAL A 166 31.95 -22.46 10.88
C VAL A 166 32.17 -22.64 12.36
N SER A 167 32.46 -21.55 13.07
CA SER A 167 32.65 -21.59 14.51
C SER A 167 32.12 -20.32 15.18
N ILE A 168 31.52 -20.49 16.35
CA ILE A 168 31.06 -19.38 17.20
C ILE A 168 32.09 -19.19 18.31
N LYS A 169 32.67 -18.01 18.39
CA LYS A 169 33.75 -17.68 19.36
C LYS A 169 33.22 -17.13 20.69
N SER A 170 31.90 -16.88 20.77
CA SER A 170 31.21 -16.45 21.98
C SER A 170 30.27 -17.55 22.49
N THR A 171 29.69 -17.37 23.68
CA THR A 171 28.69 -18.29 24.22
C THR A 171 27.44 -18.39 23.38
N THR A 172 26.97 -17.24 22.86
CA THR A 172 25.78 -17.14 21.98
C THR A 172 26.04 -16.17 20.84
N LEU A 173 25.44 -16.45 19.72
CA LEU A 173 25.41 -15.53 18.58
C LEU A 173 23.96 -15.15 18.28
N ARG A 174 23.62 -13.88 18.41
CA ARG A 174 22.31 -13.34 18.06
C ARG A 174 22.43 -12.38 16.90
N VAL A 175 21.53 -12.50 15.97
CA VAL A 175 21.48 -11.68 14.74
C VAL A 175 20.12 -11.06 14.59
N ASP A 176 20.10 -9.76 14.30
CA ASP A 176 18.89 -9.06 13.91
C ASP A 176 18.67 -9.20 12.40
N GLN A 177 17.70 -10.02 12.02
CA GLN A 177 17.32 -10.30 10.63
C GLN A 177 16.01 -9.60 10.24
N SER A 178 15.58 -8.61 10.98
CA SER A 178 14.29 -7.94 10.73
C SER A 178 14.15 -7.41 9.30
N ILE A 179 15.23 -6.98 8.69
CA ILE A 179 15.24 -6.50 7.29
C ILE A 179 14.87 -7.60 6.28
N LEU A 180 15.18 -8.85 6.56
CA LEU A 180 14.86 -9.98 5.68
C LEU A 180 13.58 -10.71 6.08
N THR A 181 13.31 -10.84 7.36
CA THR A 181 12.24 -11.70 7.87
C THR A 181 11.05 -10.94 8.39
N GLY A 182 11.18 -9.62 8.60
CA GLY A 182 10.15 -8.77 9.20
C GLY A 182 9.95 -8.97 10.71
N GLU A 183 10.70 -9.89 11.33
CA GLU A 183 10.58 -10.17 12.75
C GLU A 183 11.54 -9.32 13.59
N SER A 184 11.01 -8.61 14.57
CA SER A 184 11.76 -7.70 15.44
C SER A 184 12.63 -8.42 16.49
N VAL A 185 12.49 -9.73 16.62
CA VAL A 185 13.24 -10.52 17.62
C VAL A 185 14.55 -11.02 17.03
N SER A 186 15.65 -10.81 17.75
CA SER A 186 16.96 -11.36 17.38
C SER A 186 16.96 -12.88 17.38
N VAL A 187 17.57 -13.47 16.36
CA VAL A 187 17.64 -14.91 16.17
C VAL A 187 18.95 -15.46 16.73
N ILE A 188 18.88 -16.55 17.52
CA ILE A 188 20.05 -17.27 18.01
C ILE A 188 20.56 -18.19 16.91
N LYS A 189 21.83 -18.08 16.58
CA LYS A 189 22.49 -18.87 15.54
C LYS A 189 23.37 -19.99 16.15
N HIS A 190 23.60 -21.05 15.38
CA HIS A 190 24.48 -22.18 15.69
C HIS A 190 25.25 -22.61 14.45
N ASN A 191 26.20 -23.50 14.58
CA ASN A 191 27.04 -24.01 13.48
C ASN A 191 26.64 -25.40 12.99
N GLU A 192 25.65 -26.03 13.58
CA GLU A 192 25.19 -27.36 13.17
C GLU A 192 24.43 -27.33 11.85
N ALA A 193 24.48 -28.40 11.06
CA ALA A 193 23.74 -28.50 9.81
C ALA A 193 22.23 -28.54 10.06
N VAL A 194 21.47 -27.81 9.22
CA VAL A 194 20.00 -27.84 9.20
C VAL A 194 19.57 -28.83 8.14
N PRO A 195 18.98 -29.98 8.49
CA PRO A 195 18.71 -31.07 7.53
C PRO A 195 17.61 -30.78 6.53
N ASP A 196 16.77 -29.77 6.76
CA ASP A 196 15.67 -29.41 5.87
C ASP A 196 16.19 -28.63 4.66
N LEU A 197 16.18 -29.26 3.48
CA LEU A 197 16.61 -28.62 2.23
C LEU A 197 15.68 -27.48 1.78
N ARG A 198 14.43 -27.48 2.25
CA ARG A 198 13.42 -26.45 1.98
C ARG A 198 13.27 -25.45 3.13
N ALA A 199 14.26 -25.39 4.04
CA ALA A 199 14.20 -24.45 5.14
C ALA A 199 14.06 -23.01 4.68
N VAL A 200 13.19 -22.27 5.35
CA VAL A 200 13.05 -20.83 5.15
C VAL A 200 14.24 -20.09 5.75
N ASN A 201 14.50 -18.86 5.35
CA ASN A 201 15.61 -18.06 5.88
C ASN A 201 15.56 -17.91 7.41
N GLN A 202 14.39 -17.90 8.01
CA GLN A 202 14.21 -17.91 9.47
C GLN A 202 14.72 -19.20 10.15
N ASP A 203 14.60 -20.32 9.47
CA ASP A 203 14.97 -21.64 9.99
C ASP A 203 16.42 -22.01 9.65
N LYS A 204 17.08 -21.31 8.75
CA LYS A 204 18.50 -21.45 8.44
C LYS A 204 19.38 -20.82 9.52
N LYS A 205 19.42 -21.45 10.70
CA LYS A 205 20.08 -20.91 11.90
C LYS A 205 21.59 -21.01 11.93
N ASN A 206 22.17 -21.62 10.90
CA ASN A 206 23.60 -21.73 10.70
C ASN A 206 24.14 -20.79 9.63
N MET A 207 23.26 -19.94 9.06
CA MET A 207 23.59 -18.98 8.02
C MET A 207 23.48 -17.55 8.54
N LEU A 208 24.39 -16.69 8.09
CA LEU A 208 24.31 -15.24 8.23
C LEU A 208 24.01 -14.63 6.87
N PHE A 209 23.09 -13.71 6.80
CA PHE A 209 22.65 -13.07 5.57
C PHE A 209 23.21 -11.68 5.43
N SER A 210 23.61 -11.30 4.21
CA SER A 210 24.13 -9.97 3.90
C SER A 210 23.14 -8.87 4.31
N GLY A 211 23.66 -7.80 4.90
CA GLY A 211 22.87 -6.63 5.31
C GLY A 211 22.24 -6.74 6.68
N THR A 212 22.25 -7.91 7.33
CA THR A 212 21.77 -8.08 8.70
C THR A 212 22.81 -7.63 9.72
N ASN A 213 22.39 -7.32 10.95
CA ASN A 213 23.28 -6.84 12.01
C ASN A 213 23.51 -7.91 13.07
N ILE A 214 24.72 -8.00 13.58
CA ILE A 214 25.05 -8.85 14.72
C ILE A 214 24.63 -8.13 16.01
N ALA A 215 23.64 -8.69 16.71
CA ALA A 215 23.13 -8.12 17.96
C ALA A 215 23.95 -8.54 19.17
N ALA A 216 24.51 -9.74 19.19
CA ALA A 216 25.37 -10.25 20.24
C ALA A 216 26.27 -11.39 19.74
N GLY A 217 27.49 -11.45 20.27
CA GLY A 217 28.42 -12.54 20.00
C GLY A 217 29.44 -12.27 18.90
N LYS A 218 30.30 -13.27 18.68
CA LYS A 218 31.37 -13.24 17.68
C LYS A 218 31.44 -14.62 17.02
N ALA A 219 31.58 -14.64 15.71
CA ALA A 219 31.65 -15.86 14.92
C ALA A 219 32.61 -15.74 13.74
N ILE A 220 33.04 -16.88 13.24
CA ILE A 220 33.81 -17.03 12.01
C ILE A 220 33.02 -17.95 11.08
N GLY A 221 32.95 -17.58 9.82
CA GLY A 221 32.26 -18.36 8.80
C GLY A 221 32.90 -18.21 7.44
N VAL A 222 32.52 -19.07 6.51
CA VAL A 222 32.94 -19.02 5.12
C VAL A 222 31.87 -18.33 4.26
N ALA A 223 32.26 -17.35 3.44
CA ALA A 223 31.36 -16.70 2.50
C ALA A 223 30.93 -17.72 1.43
N VAL A 224 29.64 -17.94 1.29
CA VAL A 224 29.05 -18.91 0.34
C VAL A 224 28.39 -18.26 -0.84
N ALA A 225 27.93 -17.03 -0.71
CA ALA A 225 27.31 -16.25 -1.77
C ALA A 225 27.64 -14.77 -1.61
N THR A 226 27.87 -14.08 -2.73
CA THR A 226 28.20 -12.65 -2.77
C THR A 226 27.41 -11.95 -3.85
N GLY A 227 27.25 -10.63 -3.72
CA GLY A 227 26.59 -9.79 -4.74
C GLY A 227 25.15 -10.21 -5.04
N VAL A 228 24.85 -10.48 -6.29
CA VAL A 228 23.52 -10.87 -6.75
C VAL A 228 23.09 -12.29 -6.32
N ALA A 229 24.02 -13.13 -5.91
CA ALA A 229 23.72 -14.47 -5.41
C ALA A 229 23.30 -14.48 -3.92
N THR A 230 23.43 -13.37 -3.21
CA THR A 230 22.93 -13.21 -1.84
C THR A 230 21.41 -13.16 -1.80
N GLU A 231 20.80 -13.35 -0.64
CA GLU A 231 19.34 -13.27 -0.49
C GLU A 231 18.82 -11.85 -0.85
N ILE A 232 19.54 -10.80 -0.47
CA ILE A 232 19.22 -9.44 -0.90
C ILE A 232 19.38 -9.27 -2.43
N GLY A 233 20.40 -9.85 -3.01
CA GLY A 233 20.61 -9.85 -4.46
C GLY A 233 19.48 -10.55 -5.24
N LYS A 234 18.98 -11.68 -4.72
CA LYS A 234 17.81 -12.37 -5.29
C LYS A 234 16.53 -11.51 -5.22
N ILE A 235 16.33 -10.81 -4.12
CA ILE A 235 15.20 -9.87 -3.96
C ILE A 235 15.30 -8.76 -5.00
N ARG A 236 16.50 -8.19 -5.18
CA ARG A 236 16.73 -7.19 -6.21
C ARG A 236 16.40 -7.69 -7.62
N ASP A 237 16.83 -8.89 -7.97
CA ASP A 237 16.55 -9.49 -9.28
C ASP A 237 15.06 -9.74 -9.48
N GLN A 238 14.34 -10.19 -8.46
CA GLN A 238 12.89 -10.36 -8.51
C GLN A 238 12.17 -9.02 -8.71
N MET A 239 12.62 -7.98 -8.03
CA MET A 239 12.06 -6.64 -8.20
C MET A 239 12.34 -6.08 -9.60
N ALA A 240 13.54 -6.29 -10.12
CA ALA A 240 13.90 -5.84 -11.47
C ALA A 240 13.11 -6.59 -12.56
N ALA A 241 12.79 -7.87 -12.34
CA ALA A 241 11.98 -8.67 -13.26
C ALA A 241 10.47 -8.36 -13.20
N THR A 242 10.01 -7.64 -12.18
CA THR A 242 8.59 -7.28 -12.03
C THR A 242 8.27 -6.04 -12.86
N GLU A 243 7.42 -6.18 -13.87
CA GLU A 243 6.91 -5.05 -14.64
C GLU A 243 5.80 -4.33 -13.88
N GLN A 244 5.77 -3.00 -13.98
CA GLN A 244 4.65 -2.22 -13.46
C GLN A 244 3.48 -2.29 -14.43
N GLU A 245 2.35 -2.79 -13.96
CA GLU A 245 1.10 -2.77 -14.72
C GLU A 245 0.44 -1.39 -14.60
N LYS A 246 -0.26 -0.98 -15.66
CA LYS A 246 -1.05 0.25 -15.66
C LYS A 246 -2.26 0.13 -14.73
N THR A 247 -2.67 1.24 -14.12
CA THR A 247 -3.90 1.27 -13.33
C THR A 247 -5.12 1.00 -14.22
N PRO A 248 -6.24 0.47 -13.66
CA PRO A 248 -7.44 0.20 -14.46
C PRO A 248 -7.97 1.42 -15.20
N LEU A 249 -7.99 2.59 -14.56
CA LEU A 249 -8.43 3.83 -15.21
C LEU A 249 -7.46 4.25 -16.32
N GLN A 250 -6.16 4.15 -16.10
CA GLN A 250 -5.15 4.51 -17.11
C GLN A 250 -5.26 3.62 -18.34
N ALA A 251 -5.47 2.30 -18.15
CA ALA A 251 -5.70 1.37 -19.25
C ALA A 251 -6.97 1.74 -20.04
N LYS A 252 -8.05 2.10 -19.34
CA LYS A 252 -9.31 2.55 -20.00
C LYS A 252 -9.16 3.87 -20.72
N LEU A 253 -8.41 4.82 -20.16
CA LEU A 253 -8.14 6.10 -20.83
C LEU A 253 -7.25 5.91 -22.07
N ASP A 254 -6.26 5.01 -22.02
CA ASP A 254 -5.41 4.70 -23.18
C ASP A 254 -6.23 4.03 -24.30
N GLU A 255 -7.10 3.09 -23.96
CA GLU A 255 -8.01 2.46 -24.91
C GLU A 255 -8.98 3.49 -25.55
N PHE A 256 -9.55 4.34 -24.72
CA PHE A 256 -10.41 5.45 -25.16
C PHE A 256 -9.64 6.41 -26.09
N GLY A 257 -8.42 6.79 -25.71
CA GLY A 257 -7.53 7.63 -26.52
C GLY A 257 -7.22 7.03 -27.89
N GLU A 258 -6.97 5.73 -27.96
CA GLU A 258 -6.71 5.02 -29.22
C GLU A 258 -7.96 5.00 -30.12
N GLN A 259 -9.12 4.67 -29.56
CA GLN A 259 -10.38 4.68 -30.27
C GLN A 259 -10.74 6.08 -30.76
N LEU A 260 -10.58 7.09 -29.90
CA LEU A 260 -10.81 8.50 -30.22
C LEU A 260 -9.91 8.96 -31.36
N SER A 261 -8.63 8.59 -31.38
CA SER A 261 -7.68 8.92 -32.43
C SER A 261 -8.10 8.34 -33.79
N LYS A 262 -8.60 7.10 -33.80
CA LYS A 262 -9.12 6.47 -35.05
C LYS A 262 -10.36 7.21 -35.57
N VAL A 263 -11.28 7.52 -34.67
CA VAL A 263 -12.53 8.24 -35.03
C VAL A 263 -12.21 9.66 -35.52
N ILE A 264 -11.33 10.38 -34.83
CA ILE A 264 -10.90 11.72 -35.24
C ILE A 264 -10.28 11.71 -36.65
N SER A 265 -9.34 10.77 -36.88
CA SER A 265 -8.68 10.66 -38.18
C SER A 265 -9.69 10.38 -39.32
N LEU A 266 -10.64 9.48 -39.05
CA LEU A 266 -11.71 9.16 -40.02
C LEU A 266 -12.59 10.37 -40.30
N ILE A 267 -13.03 11.08 -39.28
CA ILE A 267 -13.90 12.28 -39.42
C ILE A 267 -13.15 13.41 -40.14
N CYS A 268 -11.89 13.64 -39.81
CA CYS A 268 -11.06 14.65 -40.46
C CYS A 268 -10.91 14.38 -41.97
N VAL A 269 -10.60 13.13 -42.33
CA VAL A 269 -10.53 12.74 -43.76
C VAL A 269 -11.88 12.85 -44.44
N ALA A 270 -12.96 12.46 -43.77
CA ALA A 270 -14.31 12.54 -44.32
C ALA A 270 -14.74 13.99 -44.59
N VAL A 271 -14.50 14.90 -43.62
CA VAL A 271 -14.81 16.32 -43.78
C VAL A 271 -14.02 16.95 -44.94
N TRP A 272 -12.73 16.64 -45.00
CA TRP A 272 -11.88 17.12 -46.08
C TRP A 272 -12.34 16.60 -47.44
N ALA A 273 -12.66 15.32 -47.57
CA ALA A 273 -13.09 14.65 -48.79
C ALA A 273 -14.48 15.12 -49.28
N ILE A 274 -15.43 15.31 -48.38
CA ILE A 274 -16.79 15.80 -48.71
C ILE A 274 -16.75 17.19 -49.36
N ASN A 275 -15.79 18.02 -48.98
CA ASN A 275 -15.66 19.40 -49.45
C ASN A 275 -14.75 19.55 -50.66
N ILE A 276 -14.30 18.46 -51.29
CA ILE A 276 -13.44 18.52 -52.51
C ILE A 276 -14.05 19.38 -53.63
N GLY A 277 -15.39 19.31 -53.84
CA GLY A 277 -16.12 20.10 -54.83
C GLY A 277 -16.08 21.58 -54.57
N HIS A 278 -15.75 22.05 -53.36
CA HIS A 278 -15.68 23.46 -52.98
C HIS A 278 -14.28 24.05 -53.01
N PHE A 279 -13.24 23.28 -53.35
CA PHE A 279 -11.85 23.76 -53.37
C PHE A 279 -11.58 24.84 -54.39
N ASN A 280 -12.36 24.90 -55.48
CA ASN A 280 -12.25 25.88 -56.56
C ASN A 280 -13.16 27.09 -56.40
N ASP A 281 -13.81 27.25 -55.24
CA ASP A 281 -14.75 28.35 -55.06
C ASP A 281 -14.06 29.74 -55.19
N PRO A 282 -14.77 30.78 -55.61
CA PRO A 282 -14.20 32.15 -55.84
C PRO A 282 -13.54 32.74 -54.57
N VAL A 283 -13.99 32.42 -53.36
CA VAL A 283 -13.40 32.87 -52.11
C VAL A 283 -11.93 32.44 -51.99
N HIS A 284 -11.57 31.31 -52.57
CA HIS A 284 -10.20 30.82 -52.57
C HIS A 284 -9.41 31.35 -53.79
N GLY A 285 -9.88 32.35 -54.48
CA GLY A 285 -9.22 32.92 -55.64
C GLY A 285 -9.13 31.98 -56.85
N GLY A 286 -10.01 30.97 -56.92
CA GLY A 286 -9.99 29.94 -57.97
C GLY A 286 -8.84 28.93 -57.84
N SER A 287 -8.03 29.02 -56.81
CA SER A 287 -6.90 28.10 -56.56
C SER A 287 -7.35 26.85 -55.79
N TRP A 288 -7.11 25.68 -56.38
CA TRP A 288 -7.43 24.41 -55.76
C TRP A 288 -6.64 24.20 -54.48
N ILE A 289 -5.40 24.66 -54.40
CA ILE A 289 -4.51 24.56 -53.25
C ILE A 289 -5.05 25.37 -52.06
N ARG A 290 -5.53 26.60 -52.27
CA ARG A 290 -6.10 27.45 -51.22
C ARG A 290 -7.38 26.85 -50.63
N GLY A 291 -8.22 26.25 -51.40
CA GLY A 291 -9.40 25.53 -50.95
C GLY A 291 -9.05 24.27 -50.14
N ALA A 292 -8.07 23.51 -50.59
CA ALA A 292 -7.56 22.37 -49.86
C ALA A 292 -6.98 22.75 -48.50
N VAL A 293 -6.22 23.84 -48.44
CA VAL A 293 -5.65 24.39 -47.17
C VAL A 293 -6.74 24.86 -46.21
N TYR A 294 -7.77 25.53 -46.70
CA TYR A 294 -8.88 25.99 -45.89
C TYR A 294 -9.63 24.83 -45.21
N TYR A 295 -10.02 23.80 -45.96
CA TYR A 295 -10.68 22.64 -45.38
C TYR A 295 -9.78 21.78 -44.53
N PHE A 296 -8.48 21.79 -44.79
CA PHE A 296 -7.48 21.18 -43.92
C PHE A 296 -7.38 21.88 -42.56
N LYS A 297 -7.45 23.23 -42.53
CA LYS A 297 -7.56 23.97 -41.27
C LYS A 297 -8.80 23.60 -40.48
N ILE A 298 -9.95 23.41 -41.13
CA ILE A 298 -11.18 22.91 -40.48
C ILE A 298 -10.95 21.51 -39.88
N ALA A 299 -10.27 20.62 -40.57
CA ALA A 299 -9.93 19.30 -40.07
C ALA A 299 -9.01 19.36 -38.84
N VAL A 300 -8.02 20.27 -38.81
CA VAL A 300 -7.18 20.52 -37.64
C VAL A 300 -7.99 21.07 -36.47
N ALA A 301 -8.91 22.00 -36.71
CA ALA A 301 -9.82 22.52 -35.69
C ALA A 301 -10.67 21.39 -35.06
N LEU A 302 -11.17 20.49 -35.90
CA LEU A 302 -11.95 19.32 -35.47
C LEU A 302 -11.09 18.39 -34.59
N ALA A 303 -9.85 18.12 -34.97
CA ALA A 303 -8.93 17.34 -34.19
C ALA A 303 -8.65 17.96 -32.81
N VAL A 304 -8.43 19.27 -32.76
CA VAL A 304 -8.22 19.99 -31.48
C VAL A 304 -9.47 19.96 -30.61
N ALA A 305 -10.66 20.18 -31.20
CA ALA A 305 -11.91 20.13 -30.46
C ALA A 305 -12.22 18.78 -29.85
N ALA A 306 -11.84 17.71 -30.50
CA ALA A 306 -12.09 16.34 -30.05
C ALA A 306 -11.15 15.86 -28.92
N ILE A 307 -10.02 16.52 -28.71
CA ILE A 307 -9.03 16.11 -27.71
C ILE A 307 -9.29 16.86 -26.39
N PRO A 308 -9.51 16.13 -25.26
CA PRO A 308 -9.71 16.76 -23.95
C PRO A 308 -8.37 17.14 -23.30
N GLU A 309 -7.75 18.24 -23.72
CA GLU A 309 -6.43 18.66 -23.24
C GLU A 309 -6.39 18.94 -21.73
N GLY A 310 -7.50 19.41 -21.14
CA GLY A 310 -7.60 19.68 -19.71
C GLY A 310 -7.75 18.42 -18.85
N LEU A 311 -8.10 17.29 -19.42
CA LEU A 311 -8.41 16.07 -18.69
C LEU A 311 -7.24 15.55 -17.84
N PRO A 312 -5.99 15.44 -18.33
CA PRO A 312 -4.88 14.98 -17.52
C PRO A 312 -4.61 15.88 -16.32
N ALA A 313 -4.69 17.19 -16.48
CA ALA A 313 -4.47 18.15 -15.39
C ALA A 313 -5.54 18.03 -14.30
N VAL A 314 -6.80 17.89 -14.67
CA VAL A 314 -7.90 17.71 -13.72
C VAL A 314 -7.81 16.39 -12.98
N ILE A 315 -7.47 15.30 -13.65
CA ILE A 315 -7.25 14.00 -13.03
C ILE A 315 -6.12 14.09 -12.00
N THR A 316 -4.99 14.67 -12.38
CA THR A 316 -3.84 14.84 -11.47
C THR A 316 -4.22 15.68 -10.25
N THR A 317 -4.93 16.76 -10.42
CA THR A 317 -5.40 17.62 -9.33
C THR A 317 -6.35 16.86 -8.38
N CYS A 318 -7.31 16.14 -8.92
CA CYS A 318 -8.26 15.34 -8.13
C CYS A 318 -7.55 14.25 -7.33
N LEU A 319 -6.61 13.54 -7.95
CA LEU A 319 -5.81 12.51 -7.28
C LEU A 319 -4.91 13.11 -6.19
N ALA A 320 -4.30 14.28 -6.42
CA ALA A 320 -3.50 14.98 -5.42
C ALA A 320 -4.31 15.39 -4.20
N LEU A 321 -5.53 15.90 -4.40
CA LEU A 321 -6.45 16.22 -3.31
C LEU A 321 -6.89 14.97 -2.54
N GLY A 322 -7.15 13.88 -3.25
CA GLY A 322 -7.44 12.59 -2.66
C GLY A 322 -6.29 12.05 -1.81
N THR A 323 -5.07 12.16 -2.31
CA THR A 323 -3.84 11.81 -1.58
C THR A 323 -3.71 12.59 -0.27
N ARG A 324 -4.01 13.88 -0.31
CA ARG A 324 -4.00 14.73 0.89
C ARG A 324 -5.06 14.31 1.92
N ARG A 325 -6.26 13.94 1.49
CA ARG A 325 -7.31 13.42 2.38
C ARG A 325 -6.92 12.08 3.00
N MET A 326 -6.33 11.19 2.23
CA MET A 326 -5.83 9.91 2.71
C MET A 326 -4.70 10.08 3.73
N ALA A 327 -3.80 11.03 3.53
CA ALA A 327 -2.73 11.35 4.47
C ALA A 327 -3.27 11.80 5.84
N LYS A 328 -4.39 12.52 5.88
CA LYS A 328 -5.07 12.86 7.14
C LYS A 328 -5.63 11.65 7.89
N LYS A 329 -5.87 10.55 7.20
CA LYS A 329 -6.32 9.26 7.74
C LYS A 329 -5.17 8.26 7.92
N ASN A 330 -3.93 8.74 8.02
CA ASN A 330 -2.70 7.96 8.21
C ASN A 330 -2.30 7.05 7.03
N ALA A 331 -2.89 7.23 5.87
CA ALA A 331 -2.51 6.52 4.66
C ALA A 331 -1.77 7.47 3.70
N ILE A 332 -0.46 7.32 3.61
CA ILE A 332 0.38 8.16 2.75
C ILE A 332 0.54 7.47 1.40
N VAL A 333 -0.09 8.01 0.37
CA VAL A 333 0.00 7.50 -1.00
C VAL A 333 1.21 8.11 -1.70
N ARG A 334 2.07 7.26 -2.25
CA ARG A 334 3.29 7.66 -2.95
C ARG A 334 3.12 7.82 -4.45
N SER A 335 2.13 7.14 -5.02
CA SER A 335 1.80 7.18 -6.44
C SER A 335 0.39 7.72 -6.63
N LEU A 336 0.24 8.84 -7.33
CA LEU A 336 -1.08 9.46 -7.56
C LEU A 336 -2.09 8.52 -8.23
N PRO A 337 -1.71 7.75 -9.28
CA PRO A 337 -2.67 6.83 -9.91
C PRO A 337 -3.19 5.74 -8.98
N SER A 338 -2.48 5.39 -7.93
CA SER A 338 -2.89 4.35 -6.97
C SER A 338 -4.11 4.72 -6.15
N VAL A 339 -4.44 6.00 -6.02
CA VAL A 339 -5.67 6.48 -5.37
C VAL A 339 -6.90 5.91 -6.07
N GLU A 340 -6.89 5.92 -7.39
CA GLU A 340 -7.97 5.35 -8.19
C GLU A 340 -8.04 3.82 -8.05
N THR A 341 -6.89 3.16 -8.11
CA THR A 341 -6.81 1.69 -7.99
C THR A 341 -7.31 1.20 -6.63
N LEU A 342 -7.10 1.96 -5.56
CA LEU A 342 -7.67 1.66 -4.24
C LEU A 342 -9.19 1.54 -4.28
N GLY A 343 -9.87 2.37 -5.05
CA GLY A 343 -11.32 2.30 -5.23
C GLY A 343 -11.82 1.03 -5.91
N CYS A 344 -10.95 0.33 -6.65
CA CYS A 344 -11.26 -0.96 -7.29
C CYS A 344 -10.89 -2.17 -6.43
N THR A 345 -10.27 -1.99 -5.29
CA THR A 345 -9.74 -3.08 -4.47
C THR A 345 -10.84 -4.09 -4.14
N SER A 346 -10.63 -5.33 -4.55
CA SER A 346 -11.54 -6.44 -4.31
C SER A 346 -11.01 -7.42 -3.27
N VAL A 347 -9.70 -7.46 -3.07
CA VAL A 347 -9.02 -8.32 -2.11
C VAL A 347 -7.96 -7.53 -1.36
N ILE A 348 -7.95 -7.66 -0.04
CA ILE A 348 -6.90 -7.10 0.81
C ILE A 348 -6.16 -8.28 1.47
N CYS A 349 -4.89 -8.44 1.12
CA CYS A 349 -3.99 -9.39 1.77
C CYS A 349 -3.23 -8.66 2.87
N SER A 350 -3.54 -8.96 4.11
CA SER A 350 -2.97 -8.26 5.27
C SER A 350 -2.09 -9.18 6.10
N ASP A 351 -0.93 -8.68 6.50
CA ASP A 351 -0.13 -9.30 7.55
C ASP A 351 -0.88 -9.26 8.88
N LYS A 352 -0.64 -10.30 9.70
CA LYS A 352 -1.20 -10.35 11.05
C LYS A 352 -0.49 -9.40 11.99
N THR A 353 0.83 -9.56 12.10
CA THR A 353 1.65 -8.92 13.13
C THR A 353 1.84 -7.43 12.83
N GLY A 354 1.47 -6.60 13.78
CA GLY A 354 1.62 -5.15 13.68
C GLY A 354 0.52 -4.46 12.87
N THR A 355 -0.12 -5.12 11.92
CA THR A 355 -1.21 -4.57 11.09
C THR A 355 -2.58 -4.88 11.66
N LEU A 356 -2.91 -6.17 11.78
CA LEU A 356 -4.15 -6.63 12.41
C LEU A 356 -4.03 -6.68 13.93
N THR A 357 -2.84 -6.88 14.44
CA THR A 357 -2.53 -6.90 15.86
C THR A 357 -1.66 -5.72 16.27
N THR A 358 -1.54 -5.48 17.55
CA THR A 358 -0.74 -4.35 18.09
C THR A 358 0.77 -4.59 18.03
N ASN A 359 1.22 -5.81 17.71
CA ASN A 359 2.61 -6.25 17.80
C ASN A 359 3.23 -6.05 19.20
N GLN A 360 2.38 -6.10 20.21
CA GLN A 360 2.78 -5.95 21.60
C GLN A 360 2.25 -7.15 22.39
N MET A 361 3.15 -7.98 22.88
CA MET A 361 2.76 -9.11 23.73
C MET A 361 2.19 -8.59 25.04
N CYS A 362 1.03 -9.08 25.40
CA CYS A 362 0.37 -8.73 26.65
C CYS A 362 -0.07 -9.99 27.39
N VAL A 363 0.08 -9.99 28.68
CA VAL A 363 -0.52 -11.04 29.54
C VAL A 363 -2.00 -10.74 29.66
N THR A 364 -2.83 -11.68 29.24
CA THR A 364 -4.29 -11.54 29.27
C THR A 364 -4.95 -12.36 30.35
N LYS A 365 -4.36 -13.49 30.70
CA LYS A 365 -4.83 -14.40 31.75
C LYS A 365 -3.68 -14.92 32.59
N MET A 366 -3.97 -15.21 33.84
CA MET A 366 -3.07 -15.94 34.75
C MET A 366 -3.86 -16.78 35.68
N PHE A 367 -3.28 -17.84 36.19
CA PHE A 367 -3.87 -18.62 37.28
C PHE A 367 -2.82 -19.02 38.30
N VAL A 368 -3.30 -19.22 39.54
CA VAL A 368 -2.59 -19.83 40.64
C VAL A 368 -3.44 -20.92 41.25
N VAL A 369 -2.86 -21.86 41.97
CA VAL A 369 -3.59 -22.91 42.64
C VAL A 369 -4.17 -22.36 43.95
N LYS A 370 -5.50 -22.44 44.07
CA LYS A 370 -6.23 -21.96 45.26
C LYS A 370 -6.19 -22.98 46.40
N ASP A 371 -6.59 -24.20 46.08
CA ASP A 371 -6.69 -25.31 47.05
C ASP A 371 -6.54 -26.67 46.37
N VAL A 372 -6.07 -27.64 47.13
CA VAL A 372 -5.91 -29.04 46.69
C VAL A 372 -6.51 -29.91 47.77
N ASP A 373 -7.54 -30.66 47.46
CA ASP A 373 -8.17 -31.64 48.31
C ASP A 373 -8.11 -33.02 47.65
N GLY A 374 -7.09 -33.82 48.02
CA GLY A 374 -6.77 -35.10 47.40
C GLY A 374 -6.43 -34.93 45.90
N ASP A 375 -7.29 -35.50 45.06
CA ASP A 375 -7.14 -35.38 43.59
C ASP A 375 -7.89 -34.18 42.98
N HIS A 376 -8.63 -33.41 43.78
CA HIS A 376 -9.36 -32.24 43.35
C HIS A 376 -8.49 -30.97 43.46
N VAL A 377 -8.37 -30.22 42.38
CA VAL A 377 -7.60 -28.98 42.33
C VAL A 377 -8.52 -27.84 41.96
N GLU A 378 -8.55 -26.79 42.80
CA GLU A 378 -9.24 -25.55 42.51
C GLU A 378 -8.23 -24.49 42.10
N LEU A 379 -8.44 -23.87 40.97
CA LEU A 379 -7.57 -22.84 40.41
C LEU A 379 -8.26 -21.48 40.44
N ASP A 380 -7.53 -20.45 40.89
CA ASP A 380 -7.94 -19.07 40.75
C ASP A 380 -7.42 -18.50 39.44
N ALA A 381 -8.31 -18.25 38.51
CA ALA A 381 -8.00 -17.62 37.23
C ALA A 381 -8.34 -16.12 37.27
N PHE A 382 -7.47 -15.31 36.71
CA PHE A 382 -7.59 -13.86 36.66
C PHE A 382 -7.46 -13.36 35.23
N ASP A 383 -8.22 -12.30 34.92
CA ASP A 383 -8.14 -11.60 33.65
C ASP A 383 -7.39 -10.27 33.83
N ILE A 384 -6.51 -9.95 32.89
CA ILE A 384 -5.69 -8.74 32.93
C ILE A 384 -6.10 -7.85 31.77
N SER A 385 -6.40 -6.57 32.08
CA SER A 385 -6.76 -5.58 31.08
C SER A 385 -5.54 -4.98 30.37
N GLY A 386 -5.75 -4.46 29.17
CA GLY A 386 -4.75 -3.75 28.40
C GLY A 386 -4.25 -4.52 27.17
N SER A 387 -3.88 -3.78 26.14
CA SER A 387 -3.41 -4.30 24.85
C SER A 387 -2.10 -3.67 24.40
N LYS A 388 -1.44 -2.93 25.27
CA LYS A 388 -0.18 -2.21 24.97
C LYS A 388 0.81 -2.40 26.12
N TYR A 389 2.09 -2.12 25.85
CA TYR A 389 3.09 -1.98 26.89
C TYR A 389 2.76 -0.75 27.74
N THR A 390 2.10 -0.96 28.86
CA THR A 390 1.76 0.10 29.81
C THR A 390 1.77 -0.46 31.22
N PRO A 391 2.22 0.31 32.21
CA PRO A 391 2.12 -0.06 33.61
C PRO A 391 0.69 0.11 34.17
N GLU A 392 -0.19 0.74 33.40
CA GLU A 392 -1.58 1.00 33.78
C GLU A 392 -2.50 -0.12 33.31
N GLY A 393 -3.32 -0.62 34.19
CA GLY A 393 -4.28 -1.67 33.92
C GLY A 393 -4.82 -2.28 35.21
N GLU A 394 -5.79 -3.18 35.06
CA GLU A 394 -6.47 -3.83 36.17
C GLU A 394 -6.40 -5.33 36.05
N VAL A 395 -6.30 -5.99 37.19
CA VAL A 395 -6.46 -7.44 37.36
C VAL A 395 -7.84 -7.69 37.91
N SER A 396 -8.61 -8.56 37.26
CA SER A 396 -9.98 -8.88 37.66
C SER A 396 -10.21 -10.38 37.74
N GLN A 397 -11.11 -10.77 38.60
CA GLN A 397 -11.61 -12.13 38.72
C GLN A 397 -13.13 -12.11 38.56
N GLY A 398 -13.67 -12.79 37.55
CA GLY A 398 -15.10 -12.81 37.30
C GLY A 398 -15.73 -11.43 37.06
N GLY A 399 -14.93 -10.49 36.53
CA GLY A 399 -15.34 -9.10 36.24
C GLY A 399 -15.20 -8.12 37.40
N ALA A 400 -14.85 -8.58 38.61
CA ALA A 400 -14.60 -7.74 39.78
C ALA A 400 -13.10 -7.45 39.93
N LYS A 401 -12.74 -6.20 40.19
CA LYS A 401 -11.34 -5.82 40.44
C LYS A 401 -10.78 -6.57 41.64
N THR A 402 -9.60 -7.17 41.47
CA THR A 402 -8.94 -7.97 42.47
C THR A 402 -7.74 -7.26 43.08
N ASN A 403 -7.61 -7.30 44.41
CA ASN A 403 -6.40 -6.87 45.09
C ASN A 403 -5.39 -8.02 45.12
N CYS A 404 -4.34 -7.94 44.31
CA CYS A 404 -3.34 -9.00 44.15
C CYS A 404 -2.52 -9.23 45.44
N SER A 405 -2.43 -8.25 46.36
CA SER A 405 -1.72 -8.43 47.64
C SER A 405 -2.42 -9.38 48.60
N ALA A 406 -3.70 -9.64 48.41
CA ALA A 406 -4.47 -10.59 49.22
C ALA A 406 -4.19 -12.07 48.90
N TYR A 407 -3.51 -12.34 47.80
CA TYR A 407 -3.19 -13.70 47.34
C TYR A 407 -1.69 -13.96 47.42
N ASP A 408 -1.26 -14.84 48.31
CA ASP A 408 0.16 -15.17 48.48
C ASP A 408 0.76 -15.77 47.20
N GLY A 409 -0.01 -16.57 46.47
CA GLY A 409 0.40 -17.13 45.18
C GLY A 409 0.68 -16.06 44.14
N LEU A 410 -0.11 -15.00 44.10
CA LEU A 410 0.10 -13.88 43.17
C LEU A 410 1.30 -13.02 43.53
N VAL A 411 1.59 -12.86 44.83
CA VAL A 411 2.81 -12.17 45.29
C VAL A 411 4.05 -12.92 44.82
N GLU A 412 4.08 -14.23 44.97
CA GLU A 412 5.19 -15.06 44.51
C GLU A 412 5.32 -15.07 43.00
N LEU A 413 4.21 -15.13 42.27
CA LEU A 413 4.17 -15.06 40.82
C LEU A 413 4.77 -13.73 40.34
N ALA A 414 4.36 -12.59 40.92
CA ALA A 414 4.91 -11.28 40.62
C ALA A 414 6.41 -11.20 40.91
N THR A 415 6.87 -11.81 41.99
CA THR A 415 8.29 -11.87 42.36
C THR A 415 9.09 -12.60 41.29
N ILE A 416 8.61 -13.74 40.82
CA ILE A 416 9.25 -14.51 39.73
C ILE A 416 9.28 -13.68 38.43
N CYS A 417 8.18 -13.08 38.07
CA CYS A 417 8.09 -12.25 36.85
C CYS A 417 9.04 -11.05 36.86
N ALA A 418 9.26 -10.45 38.02
CA ALA A 418 10.14 -9.31 38.17
C ALA A 418 11.63 -9.69 38.21
N LEU A 419 11.97 -10.75 38.89
CA LEU A 419 13.36 -11.15 39.13
C LEU A 419 13.93 -12.03 38.01
N CYS A 420 13.18 -13.00 37.50
CA CYS A 420 13.56 -13.82 36.36
C CYS A 420 13.32 -13.09 35.05
N ASN A 421 13.90 -11.91 34.91
CA ASN A 421 13.62 -10.99 33.83
C ASN A 421 14.78 -10.01 33.66
N ASP A 422 15.25 -9.86 32.44
CA ASP A 422 16.33 -8.92 32.05
C ASP A 422 15.83 -7.73 31.26
N SER A 423 14.52 -7.64 31.05
CA SER A 423 13.88 -6.58 30.29
C SER A 423 13.24 -5.53 31.19
N SER A 424 12.96 -4.38 30.65
CA SER A 424 12.31 -3.26 31.33
C SER A 424 11.42 -2.46 30.39
N LEU A 425 10.63 -1.53 30.96
CA LEU A 425 9.89 -0.53 30.24
C LEU A 425 10.64 0.79 30.24
N ASP A 426 10.60 1.51 29.15
CA ASP A 426 11.04 2.89 29.04
C ASP A 426 9.91 3.77 28.49
N TYR A 427 9.89 5.03 28.94
CA TYR A 427 8.91 6.00 28.43
C TYR A 427 9.58 6.95 27.46
N ASN A 428 9.10 6.94 26.23
CA ASN A 428 9.58 7.84 25.19
C ASN A 428 8.76 9.14 25.20
N GLU A 429 9.37 10.24 25.65
CA GLU A 429 8.71 11.53 25.76
C GLU A 429 8.32 12.14 24.41
N SER A 430 9.08 11.85 23.35
CA SER A 430 8.82 12.38 22.02
C SER A 430 7.57 11.74 21.40
N LYS A 431 7.39 10.45 21.60
CA LYS A 431 6.24 9.66 21.10
C LYS A 431 5.09 9.57 22.10
N LYS A 432 5.32 9.93 23.39
CA LYS A 432 4.37 9.81 24.51
C LYS A 432 3.85 8.39 24.71
N ILE A 433 4.68 7.39 24.48
CA ILE A 433 4.37 5.96 24.65
C ILE A 433 5.44 5.26 25.47
N TYR A 434 5.05 4.12 26.07
CA TYR A 434 6.01 3.21 26.68
C TYR A 434 6.56 2.26 25.63
N GLU A 435 7.88 2.06 25.64
CA GLU A 435 8.58 1.17 24.72
C GLU A 435 9.26 0.05 25.51
N LYS A 436 9.44 -1.09 24.85
CA LYS A 436 10.17 -2.22 25.41
C LYS A 436 11.69 -1.98 25.40
N VAL A 437 12.36 -2.38 26.47
CA VAL A 437 13.82 -2.50 26.51
C VAL A 437 14.12 -3.96 26.80
N GLY A 438 14.47 -4.74 25.78
CA GLY A 438 14.69 -6.17 25.83
C GLY A 438 13.66 -7.01 25.09
N GLU A 439 13.45 -8.24 25.50
CA GLU A 439 12.56 -9.19 24.84
C GLU A 439 11.08 -8.89 25.09
N ALA A 440 10.24 -9.10 24.07
CA ALA A 440 8.81 -8.79 24.13
C ALA A 440 8.07 -9.59 25.23
N THR A 441 8.38 -10.86 25.36
CA THR A 441 7.79 -11.74 26.39
C THR A 441 8.13 -11.27 27.80
N GLU A 442 9.39 -10.92 28.02
CA GLU A 442 9.87 -10.44 29.33
C GLU A 442 9.29 -9.07 29.68
N THR A 443 9.17 -8.19 28.69
CA THR A 443 8.54 -6.88 28.88
C THR A 443 7.05 -7.02 29.22
N ALA A 444 6.35 -7.99 28.61
CA ALA A 444 4.97 -8.32 29.00
C ALA A 444 4.85 -8.71 30.48
N LEU A 445 5.78 -9.48 30.98
CA LEU A 445 5.85 -9.83 32.42
C LEU A 445 6.13 -8.61 33.29
N CYS A 446 6.99 -7.70 32.87
CA CYS A 446 7.20 -6.43 33.60
C CYS A 446 5.91 -5.62 33.66
N CYS A 447 5.18 -5.52 32.58
CA CYS A 447 3.88 -4.82 32.55
C CYS A 447 2.87 -5.50 33.49
N LEU A 448 2.85 -6.83 33.54
CA LEU A 448 2.00 -7.57 34.46
C LEU A 448 2.31 -7.23 35.92
N VAL A 449 3.58 -7.24 36.29
CA VAL A 449 4.03 -6.89 37.67
C VAL A 449 3.57 -5.47 38.06
N GLU A 450 3.74 -4.51 37.15
CA GLU A 450 3.31 -3.13 37.36
C GLU A 450 1.78 -3.00 37.52
N LYS A 451 1.00 -3.76 36.77
CA LYS A 451 -0.47 -3.81 36.90
C LYS A 451 -0.93 -4.51 38.19
N MET A 452 -0.23 -5.52 38.62
CA MET A 452 -0.57 -6.26 39.86
C MET A 452 -0.32 -5.43 41.11
N ASN A 453 0.78 -4.69 41.19
CA ASN A 453 1.17 -3.88 42.34
C ASN A 453 0.97 -4.61 43.67
N VAL A 454 1.59 -5.79 43.80
CA VAL A 454 1.37 -6.73 44.92
C VAL A 454 1.77 -6.18 46.29
N PHE A 455 2.63 -5.18 46.36
CA PHE A 455 3.05 -4.54 47.62
C PHE A 455 2.32 -3.21 47.93
N ASN A 456 1.26 -2.93 47.18
CA ASN A 456 0.46 -1.67 47.33
C ASN A 456 1.30 -0.40 47.31
N THR A 457 2.30 -0.35 46.45
CA THR A 457 3.15 0.83 46.31
C THR A 457 2.30 2.03 45.81
N ASN A 458 2.51 3.21 46.45
CA ASN A 458 1.82 4.41 46.01
C ASN A 458 2.34 4.85 44.63
N VAL A 459 1.50 4.69 43.63
CA VAL A 459 1.82 5.07 42.23
C VAL A 459 1.10 6.33 41.77
N LYS A 460 0.28 6.92 42.64
CA LYS A 460 -0.38 8.19 42.40
C LYS A 460 0.68 9.29 42.40
N ASN A 461 0.70 10.23 41.55
CA ASN A 461 1.63 11.37 41.50
C ASN A 461 3.07 11.04 41.02
N LEU A 462 3.34 9.86 40.47
CA LEU A 462 4.62 9.57 39.85
C LEU A 462 4.66 10.12 38.42
N SER A 463 5.84 10.54 37.97
CA SER A 463 6.05 10.86 36.55
C SER A 463 5.91 9.58 35.72
N ARG A 464 5.60 9.70 34.44
CA ARG A 464 5.44 8.52 33.56
C ARG A 464 6.72 7.70 33.44
N ILE A 465 7.88 8.33 33.53
CA ILE A 465 9.19 7.67 33.53
C ILE A 465 9.37 6.84 34.79
N GLU A 466 9.06 7.41 35.94
CA GLU A 466 9.15 6.72 37.24
C GLU A 466 8.13 5.57 37.34
N ARG A 467 6.91 5.78 36.83
CA ARG A 467 5.85 4.76 36.90
C ARG A 467 6.19 3.50 36.09
N ALA A 468 7.05 3.61 35.08
CA ALA A 468 7.36 2.52 34.16
C ALA A 468 7.85 1.24 34.88
N ASN A 469 8.67 1.36 35.93
CA ASN A 469 9.30 0.23 36.60
C ASN A 469 9.21 0.26 38.14
N THR A 470 8.29 1.04 38.70
CA THR A 470 8.23 1.25 40.17
C THR A 470 8.02 -0.04 40.95
N CYS A 471 7.03 -0.86 40.59
CA CYS A 471 6.73 -2.10 41.28
C CYS A 471 7.82 -3.14 41.08
N CYS A 472 8.42 -3.23 39.90
CA CYS A 472 9.58 -4.09 39.64
C CYS A 472 10.79 -3.70 40.49
N ALA A 473 11.04 -2.40 40.66
CA ALA A 473 12.15 -1.89 41.46
C ALA A 473 11.97 -2.23 42.95
N VAL A 474 10.76 -2.15 43.49
CA VAL A 474 10.46 -2.57 44.88
C VAL A 474 10.78 -4.05 45.08
N ILE A 475 10.38 -4.93 44.18
CA ILE A 475 10.65 -6.36 44.26
C ILE A 475 12.16 -6.63 44.15
N LYS A 476 12.87 -5.97 43.24
CA LYS A 476 14.33 -6.10 43.09
C LYS A 476 15.13 -5.62 44.32
N GLN A 477 14.58 -4.68 45.09
CA GLN A 477 15.16 -4.22 46.35
C GLN A 477 15.00 -5.26 47.48
N LEU A 478 13.90 -6.03 47.49
CA LEU A 478 13.63 -7.07 48.51
C LEU A 478 14.49 -8.31 48.32
N MET A 479 14.81 -8.67 47.10
CA MET A 479 15.58 -9.85 46.75
C MET A 479 16.79 -9.47 45.88
N ARG A 480 17.96 -9.91 46.27
CA ARG A 480 19.19 -9.71 45.48
C ARG A 480 19.38 -10.84 44.48
N LYS A 481 19.48 -10.49 43.19
CA LYS A 481 19.79 -11.40 42.10
C LYS A 481 21.31 -11.68 42.11
N ASN A 482 21.74 -12.93 42.40
CA ASN A 482 23.14 -13.29 42.46
C ASN A 482 23.69 -13.64 41.09
N PHE A 483 23.01 -14.51 40.35
CA PHE A 483 23.36 -14.91 38.99
C PHE A 483 22.12 -15.43 38.23
N THR A 484 22.23 -15.50 36.91
CA THR A 484 21.19 -16.01 36.04
C THR A 484 21.70 -17.23 35.28
N LEU A 485 20.89 -18.28 35.24
CA LEU A 485 21.04 -19.37 34.27
C LEU A 485 20.23 -18.99 33.02
N GLU A 486 20.93 -18.53 32.00
CA GLU A 486 20.32 -18.00 30.80
C GLU A 486 19.46 -19.02 30.08
N PHE A 487 18.50 -18.53 29.27
CA PHE A 487 17.62 -19.38 28.49
C PHE A 487 18.40 -20.27 27.52
N SER A 488 18.13 -21.57 27.54
CA SER A 488 18.65 -22.51 26.54
C SER A 488 17.51 -23.27 25.87
N ARG A 489 17.74 -23.69 24.64
CA ARG A 489 16.72 -24.42 23.86
C ARG A 489 16.49 -25.82 24.42
N ASP A 490 17.55 -26.46 24.90
CA ASP A 490 17.48 -27.82 25.42
C ASP A 490 16.65 -27.90 26.68
N ARG A 491 16.82 -26.93 27.56
CA ARG A 491 16.04 -26.80 28.80
C ARG A 491 14.67 -26.12 28.58
N LYS A 492 14.58 -25.24 27.59
CA LYS A 492 13.41 -24.35 27.36
C LYS A 492 13.06 -23.48 28.56
N SER A 493 14.01 -23.17 29.39
CA SER A 493 13.86 -22.47 30.66
C SER A 493 14.96 -21.45 30.90
N MET A 494 14.63 -20.47 31.72
CA MET A 494 15.56 -19.52 32.32
C MET A 494 15.34 -19.50 33.83
N SER A 495 16.39 -19.40 34.60
CA SER A 495 16.30 -19.31 36.05
C SER A 495 17.24 -18.28 36.63
N VAL A 496 16.92 -17.79 37.82
CA VAL A 496 17.71 -16.84 38.55
C VAL A 496 17.90 -17.34 39.99
N TYR A 497 19.11 -17.15 40.52
CA TYR A 497 19.44 -17.42 41.90
C TYR A 497 19.38 -16.13 42.70
N CYS A 498 18.52 -16.08 43.71
CA CYS A 498 18.30 -14.88 44.49
C CYS A 498 18.43 -15.14 45.99
N THR A 499 18.93 -14.14 46.70
CA THR A 499 19.01 -14.13 48.15
C THR A 499 18.25 -12.91 48.70
N PRO A 500 17.60 -13.03 49.88
CA PRO A 500 16.95 -11.89 50.51
C PRO A 500 17.95 -10.75 50.81
N SER A 501 17.57 -9.53 50.59
CA SER A 501 18.43 -8.37 50.85
C SER A 501 18.50 -8.00 52.32
N LYS A 502 17.49 -8.38 53.12
CA LYS A 502 17.42 -8.16 54.55
C LYS A 502 16.81 -9.39 55.25
N GLY A 503 17.50 -9.94 56.30
CA GLY A 503 17.00 -11.03 57.12
C GLY A 503 17.68 -12.40 56.80
N ASP A 504 17.45 -13.41 57.67
CA ASP A 504 18.00 -14.75 57.59
C ASP A 504 17.16 -15.69 56.70
N GLY A 505 16.50 -15.19 55.73
CA GLY A 505 15.76 -15.99 54.74
C GLY A 505 16.70 -16.83 53.87
N GLY A 506 16.35 -18.10 53.60
CA GLY A 506 17.11 -18.98 52.71
C GLY A 506 17.12 -18.47 51.25
N ALA A 507 18.14 -18.82 50.48
CA ALA A 507 18.23 -18.56 49.07
C ALA A 507 17.08 -19.26 48.31
N LYS A 508 16.59 -18.61 47.24
CA LYS A 508 15.56 -19.15 46.33
C LYS A 508 16.01 -19.09 44.87
N MET A 509 15.58 -20.05 44.10
CA MET A 509 15.79 -20.09 42.66
C MET A 509 14.44 -19.96 41.94
N PHE A 510 14.29 -18.94 41.09
CA PHE A 510 13.07 -18.70 40.33
C PHE A 510 13.28 -19.12 38.89
N VAL A 511 12.31 -19.81 38.32
CA VAL A 511 12.38 -20.40 36.98
C VAL A 511 11.18 -19.93 36.13
N LYS A 512 11.49 -19.47 34.96
CA LYS A 512 10.51 -19.14 33.91
C LYS A 512 10.82 -19.94 32.65
N VAL A 513 9.79 -20.42 31.97
CA VAL A 513 9.93 -21.21 30.73
C VAL A 513 9.19 -20.53 29.59
N GLY A 514 9.94 -20.30 28.53
CA GLY A 514 9.43 -19.74 27.30
C GLY A 514 8.88 -20.78 26.32
N PRO A 515 7.88 -20.42 25.50
CA PRO A 515 7.33 -21.30 24.48
C PRO A 515 8.29 -21.41 23.30
N ASP A 516 8.40 -22.62 22.77
CA ASP A 516 9.14 -22.86 21.54
C ASP A 516 8.23 -22.55 20.32
N ARG A 517 8.81 -21.99 19.27
CA ARG A 517 8.14 -21.94 17.97
C ARG A 517 8.07 -23.37 17.44
N LEU A 518 6.88 -23.91 17.40
CA LEU A 518 6.60 -25.23 16.85
C LEU A 518 7.04 -25.30 15.39
N SER A 519 8.15 -25.99 15.13
CA SER A 519 8.44 -26.48 13.79
C SER A 519 7.48 -27.65 13.52
N GLY A 520 6.44 -27.38 12.70
CA GLY A 520 5.46 -28.40 12.38
C GLY A 520 6.04 -29.50 11.51
N HIS A 521 6.38 -30.62 12.13
CA HIS A 521 6.53 -31.89 11.43
C HIS A 521 5.32 -32.76 11.77
N THR A 522 4.36 -32.82 10.88
CA THR A 522 3.30 -33.82 10.92
C THR A 522 3.85 -35.11 10.34
N CYS A 523 4.47 -35.93 11.18
CA CYS A 523 4.70 -37.32 10.83
C CYS A 523 3.53 -38.15 11.30
N VAL A 524 2.85 -38.78 10.39
CA VAL A 524 1.86 -39.81 10.69
C VAL A 524 2.63 -41.08 11.02
N LEU A 525 2.72 -41.39 12.29
CA LEU A 525 3.35 -42.62 12.79
C LEU A 525 2.30 -43.48 13.50
N SER A 526 2.29 -44.75 13.15
CA SER A 526 1.31 -45.74 13.60
C SER A 526 1.58 -46.40 14.95
N ASP A 527 2.53 -45.90 15.72
CA ASP A 527 2.93 -46.50 17.00
C ASP A 527 2.58 -45.62 18.21
N TRP A 528 1.71 -46.12 19.09
CA TRP A 528 1.17 -45.42 20.24
C TRP A 528 2.24 -44.87 21.20
N ALA A 529 3.34 -45.59 21.40
CA ALA A 529 4.41 -45.14 22.28
C ALA A 529 5.21 -43.96 21.72
N VAL A 530 5.35 -43.93 20.40
CA VAL A 530 6.02 -42.82 19.69
C VAL A 530 5.10 -41.59 19.59
N ILE A 531 3.80 -41.82 19.46
CA ILE A 531 2.80 -40.73 19.47
C ILE A 531 2.75 -40.01 20.81
N GLN A 532 2.90 -40.75 21.92
CA GLN A 532 2.94 -40.16 23.26
C GLN A 532 4.19 -39.28 23.48
N HIS A 533 5.32 -39.70 22.96
CA HIS A 533 6.56 -38.93 23.03
C HIS A 533 6.53 -37.70 22.08
N ILE A 534 5.97 -37.87 20.93
CA ILE A 534 5.78 -36.75 19.93
C ILE A 534 4.71 -35.78 20.41
N ALA A 535 3.62 -36.27 21.02
CA ALA A 535 2.61 -35.40 21.62
C ALA A 535 3.18 -34.54 22.75
N CYS A 536 4.03 -35.09 23.59
CA CYS A 536 4.76 -34.33 24.63
C CYS A 536 5.69 -33.26 24.04
N SER A 537 6.36 -33.54 22.93
CA SER A 537 7.21 -32.55 22.24
C SER A 537 6.42 -31.48 21.44
N LEU A 538 5.16 -31.75 21.10
CA LEU A 538 4.27 -30.83 20.38
C LEU A 538 3.54 -29.83 21.29
N GLN A 539 3.46 -30.09 22.59
CA GLN A 539 2.62 -29.33 23.50
C GLN A 539 3.30 -28.11 24.17
N GLY A 540 4.55 -27.85 23.93
CA GLY A 540 5.23 -26.66 24.36
C GLY A 540 5.82 -26.64 25.76
N ALA A 541 6.45 -25.54 26.10
CA ALA A 541 7.35 -25.36 27.23
C ALA A 541 6.77 -25.55 28.66
N PRO A 542 5.50 -25.30 28.97
CA PRO A 542 4.97 -25.52 30.30
C PRO A 542 5.14 -26.96 30.82
N GLU A 543 5.09 -27.92 29.92
CA GLU A 543 5.31 -29.34 30.29
C GLU A 543 6.68 -29.60 30.86
N GLY A 544 7.70 -28.99 30.26
CA GLY A 544 9.10 -29.18 30.71
C GLY A 544 9.37 -28.68 32.14
N VAL A 545 8.68 -27.64 32.61
CA VAL A 545 8.78 -27.19 34.02
C VAL A 545 7.95 -28.06 34.92
N ILE A 546 6.74 -28.38 34.55
CA ILE A 546 5.83 -29.19 35.39
C ILE A 546 6.41 -30.60 35.58
N ASP A 547 7.07 -31.15 34.57
CA ASP A 547 7.77 -32.43 34.69
C ASP A 547 8.93 -32.40 35.70
N ARG A 548 9.56 -31.26 35.89
CA ARG A 548 10.64 -31.04 36.87
C ARG A 548 10.11 -30.60 38.25
N CYS A 549 8.80 -30.27 38.35
CA CYS A 549 8.18 -29.89 39.61
C CYS A 549 7.87 -31.13 40.47
N ALA A 550 8.28 -31.09 41.73
CA ALA A 550 7.92 -32.10 42.71
C ALA A 550 6.77 -31.66 43.64
N TYR A 551 6.48 -30.38 43.68
CA TYR A 551 5.51 -29.74 44.56
C TYR A 551 4.64 -28.72 43.84
N VAL A 552 3.52 -28.39 44.47
CA VAL A 552 2.60 -27.31 44.05
C VAL A 552 2.49 -26.32 45.22
N ARG A 553 2.53 -25.03 44.94
CA ARG A 553 2.32 -23.97 45.90
C ARG A 553 0.82 -23.76 46.14
N VAL A 554 0.38 -23.93 47.37
CA VAL A 554 -0.99 -23.62 47.80
C VAL A 554 -0.88 -22.63 48.97
N GLY A 555 -1.23 -21.37 48.69
CA GLY A 555 -1.01 -20.29 49.64
C GLY A 555 0.46 -20.10 49.98
N THR A 556 0.86 -20.33 51.23
CA THR A 556 2.26 -20.27 51.70
C THR A 556 2.92 -21.66 51.80
N THR A 557 2.14 -22.70 51.63
CA THR A 557 2.61 -24.10 51.81
C THR A 557 2.85 -24.77 50.47
N ARG A 558 3.69 -25.78 50.44
CA ARG A 558 3.90 -26.64 49.28
C ARG A 558 3.29 -28.01 49.50
N ILE A 559 2.62 -28.55 48.55
CA ILE A 559 1.97 -29.85 48.53
C ILE A 559 2.64 -30.71 47.47
N PRO A 560 2.91 -32.01 47.73
CA PRO A 560 3.49 -32.91 46.71
C PRO A 560 2.63 -32.93 45.45
N LEU A 561 3.26 -32.82 44.28
CA LEU A 561 2.60 -32.89 42.98
C LEU A 561 2.28 -34.36 42.62
N THR A 562 1.01 -34.71 42.60
CA THR A 562 0.52 -36.00 42.10
C THR A 562 0.23 -35.97 40.60
N ASN A 563 0.20 -37.12 39.94
CA ASN A 563 -0.15 -37.15 38.49
C ASN A 563 -1.56 -36.59 38.20
N ALA A 564 -2.49 -36.75 39.14
CA ALA A 564 -3.84 -36.18 38.97
C ALA A 564 -3.85 -34.65 38.98
N ILE A 565 -3.09 -34.03 39.88
CA ILE A 565 -2.94 -32.59 39.97
C ILE A 565 -2.22 -32.07 38.73
N LYS A 566 -1.15 -32.75 38.31
CA LYS A 566 -0.42 -32.43 37.07
C LYS A 566 -1.31 -32.45 35.84
N GLU A 567 -2.12 -33.48 35.66
CA GLU A 567 -3.04 -33.63 34.53
C GLU A 567 -4.08 -32.51 34.51
N LYS A 568 -4.63 -32.10 35.64
CA LYS A 568 -5.59 -30.97 35.71
C LYS A 568 -4.96 -29.65 35.36
N ILE A 569 -3.75 -29.36 35.88
CA ILE A 569 -3.02 -28.16 35.52
C ILE A 569 -2.71 -28.12 34.01
N MET A 570 -2.25 -29.26 33.50
CA MET A 570 -1.95 -29.38 32.07
C MET A 570 -3.19 -29.28 31.19
N ALA A 571 -4.34 -29.75 31.64
CA ALA A 571 -5.60 -29.62 30.93
C ALA A 571 -6.00 -28.15 30.76
N VAL A 572 -5.85 -27.33 31.81
CA VAL A 572 -6.11 -25.88 31.74
C VAL A 572 -5.12 -25.19 30.79
N ILE A 573 -3.85 -25.53 30.87
CA ILE A 573 -2.81 -24.97 29.98
C ILE A 573 -3.06 -25.35 28.54
N ARG A 574 -3.44 -26.59 28.25
CA ARG A 574 -3.82 -27.04 26.90
C ARG A 574 -5.05 -26.29 26.38
N ASP A 575 -6.06 -26.11 27.22
CA ASP A 575 -7.26 -25.36 26.86
C ASP A 575 -6.91 -23.91 26.49
N TRP A 576 -6.07 -23.26 27.24
CA TRP A 576 -5.59 -21.91 26.93
C TRP A 576 -4.73 -21.85 25.66
N GLY A 577 -3.90 -22.85 25.41
CA GLY A 577 -2.99 -22.91 24.28
C GLY A 577 -3.64 -23.32 22.95
N THR A 578 -4.60 -24.22 23.01
CA THR A 578 -5.29 -24.76 21.81
C THR A 578 -6.74 -24.34 21.69
N GLY A 579 -7.31 -23.75 22.73
CA GLY A 579 -8.68 -23.27 22.75
C GLY A 579 -8.90 -21.99 21.96
N ARG A 580 -10.04 -21.35 22.18
CA ARG A 580 -10.47 -20.14 21.49
C ARG A 580 -9.48 -18.99 21.54
N ASP A 581 -8.82 -18.80 22.66
CA ASP A 581 -7.90 -17.66 22.89
C ASP A 581 -6.50 -17.89 22.34
N THR A 582 -6.08 -19.13 22.16
CA THR A 582 -4.75 -19.56 21.69
C THR A 582 -3.62 -18.78 22.35
N LEU A 583 -3.61 -18.82 23.69
CA LEU A 583 -2.64 -18.09 24.48
C LEU A 583 -1.27 -18.77 24.48
N ARG A 584 -0.24 -17.96 24.50
CA ARG A 584 1.13 -18.40 24.73
C ARG A 584 1.35 -18.54 26.23
N CYS A 585 1.43 -19.77 26.76
CA CYS A 585 1.53 -20.03 28.19
C CYS A 585 2.96 -20.11 28.68
N LEU A 586 3.24 -19.49 29.82
CA LEU A 586 4.47 -19.59 30.56
C LEU A 586 4.20 -20.17 31.94
N ALA A 587 4.86 -21.27 32.30
CA ALA A 587 4.80 -21.80 33.65
C ALA A 587 5.89 -21.17 34.52
N LEU A 588 5.55 -20.86 35.74
CA LEU A 588 6.43 -20.24 36.72
C LEU A 588 6.60 -21.15 37.93
N ALA A 589 7.83 -21.35 38.32
CA ALA A 589 8.16 -22.22 39.44
C ALA A 589 9.31 -21.66 40.30
N THR A 590 9.42 -22.14 41.51
CA THR A 590 10.50 -21.76 42.42
C THR A 590 11.11 -22.98 43.04
N ARG A 591 12.39 -22.93 43.40
CA ARG A 591 13.07 -23.90 44.22
C ARG A 591 13.39 -23.25 45.57
N ASP A 592 12.75 -23.71 46.63
CA ASP A 592 12.89 -23.10 47.97
C ASP A 592 14.24 -23.35 48.64
N SER A 593 14.89 -24.45 48.28
CA SER A 593 16.21 -24.83 48.84
C SER A 593 17.19 -25.24 47.73
N PRO A 594 17.69 -24.27 46.95
CA PRO A 594 18.61 -24.56 45.86
C PRO A 594 19.98 -24.99 46.36
N LEU A 595 20.75 -25.64 45.48
CA LEU A 595 22.14 -25.93 45.76
C LEU A 595 22.94 -24.65 46.03
N LYS A 596 23.97 -24.74 46.83
CA LYS A 596 24.85 -23.59 47.09
C LYS A 596 25.63 -23.24 45.83
N PRO A 597 25.92 -21.96 45.55
CA PRO A 597 26.66 -21.53 44.36
C PRO A 597 28.01 -22.23 44.17
N ALA A 598 28.67 -22.61 45.25
CA ALA A 598 29.93 -23.37 45.23
C ALA A 598 29.79 -24.83 44.72
N GLU A 599 28.60 -25.40 44.79
CA GLU A 599 28.26 -26.73 44.30
C GLU A 599 27.79 -26.76 42.84
N MET A 600 27.59 -25.59 42.25
CA MET A 600 27.15 -25.43 40.87
C MET A 600 28.32 -25.12 39.93
N ASN A 601 28.39 -25.81 38.81
CA ASN A 601 29.31 -25.46 37.73
C ASN A 601 28.63 -24.51 36.73
N LEU A 602 28.83 -23.22 36.90
CA LEU A 602 28.20 -22.18 36.11
C LEU A 602 28.84 -22.01 34.71
N GLU A 603 29.99 -22.63 34.46
CA GLU A 603 30.66 -22.59 33.17
C GLU A 603 30.13 -23.64 32.20
N ASP A 604 29.49 -24.67 32.68
CA ASP A 604 28.95 -25.77 31.91
C ASP A 604 27.42 -25.66 31.82
N SER A 605 26.92 -25.10 30.69
CA SER A 605 25.48 -24.91 30.46
C SER A 605 24.70 -26.23 30.35
N THR A 606 25.36 -27.35 30.08
CA THR A 606 24.71 -28.69 29.98
C THR A 606 24.17 -29.19 31.32
N LYS A 607 24.77 -28.76 32.43
CA LYS A 607 24.37 -29.11 33.77
C LYS A 607 23.27 -28.26 34.39
N PHE A 608 22.89 -27.18 33.75
CA PHE A 608 21.88 -26.27 34.27
C PHE A 608 20.51 -26.95 34.47
N GLY A 609 20.15 -27.91 33.62
CA GLY A 609 18.96 -28.72 33.80
C GLY A 609 18.91 -29.52 35.10
N ASP A 610 20.06 -29.97 35.62
CA ASP A 610 20.16 -30.72 36.88
C ASP A 610 19.93 -29.82 38.10
N TYR A 611 20.21 -28.53 37.96
CA TYR A 611 20.00 -27.55 39.05
C TYR A 611 18.53 -27.09 39.12
N GLU A 612 17.78 -27.23 38.03
CA GLU A 612 16.37 -26.89 37.93
C GLU A 612 15.46 -28.10 38.24
N THR A 613 15.71 -28.79 39.34
CA THR A 613 14.95 -29.96 39.83
C THR A 613 14.28 -29.66 41.16
N ASP A 614 13.34 -30.51 41.59
CA ASP A 614 12.58 -30.35 42.84
C ASP A 614 11.87 -28.97 42.92
N LEU A 615 11.34 -28.53 41.81
CA LEU A 615 10.67 -27.25 41.71
C LEU A 615 9.27 -27.29 42.33
N THR A 616 8.83 -26.15 42.84
CA THR A 616 7.45 -25.91 43.26
C THR A 616 6.73 -25.10 42.23
N PHE A 617 5.66 -25.65 41.66
CA PHE A 617 4.85 -24.93 40.68
C PHE A 617 4.07 -23.80 41.38
N VAL A 618 4.19 -22.58 40.91
CA VAL A 618 3.52 -21.40 41.46
C VAL A 618 2.30 -21.02 40.63
N GLY A 619 2.45 -20.90 39.33
CA GLY A 619 1.33 -20.48 38.47
C GLY A 619 1.72 -20.44 37.01
N CYS A 620 0.76 -20.05 36.22
CA CYS A 620 0.92 -19.91 34.77
C CYS A 620 0.34 -18.59 34.30
N VAL A 621 1.00 -17.98 33.34
CA VAL A 621 0.50 -16.78 32.66
C VAL A 621 0.27 -17.07 31.17
N GLY A 622 -0.83 -16.58 30.64
CA GLY A 622 -1.16 -16.66 29.22
C GLY A 622 -1.00 -15.31 28.57
N MET A 623 -0.24 -15.24 27.50
CA MET A 623 -0.01 -14.02 26.75
C MET A 623 -0.43 -14.13 25.31
N LEU A 624 -0.76 -12.98 24.73
CA LEU A 624 -1.25 -12.86 23.38
C LEU A 624 -0.76 -11.54 22.79
N ASP A 625 -0.56 -11.53 21.48
CA ASP A 625 -0.51 -10.29 20.68
C ASP A 625 -1.95 -9.93 20.33
N PRO A 626 -2.58 -8.96 21.01
CA PRO A 626 -4.01 -8.72 20.86
C PRO A 626 -4.33 -8.05 19.53
N PRO A 627 -5.48 -8.36 18.90
CA PRO A 627 -5.94 -7.64 17.74
C PRO A 627 -6.26 -6.18 18.11
N ARG A 628 -6.11 -5.28 17.15
CA ARG A 628 -6.49 -3.87 17.34
C ARG A 628 -8.00 -3.76 17.47
N LYS A 629 -8.49 -2.85 18.30
CA LYS A 629 -9.92 -2.68 18.59
C LYS A 629 -10.75 -2.35 17.34
N GLU A 630 -10.16 -1.57 16.43
CA GLU A 630 -10.83 -1.07 15.24
C GLU A 630 -10.96 -2.12 14.12
N VAL A 631 -10.18 -3.18 14.19
CA VAL A 631 -10.07 -4.17 13.10
C VAL A 631 -11.37 -4.92 12.88
N THR A 632 -12.08 -5.29 13.93
CA THR A 632 -13.36 -6.02 13.81
C THR A 632 -14.39 -5.20 13.02
N GLY A 633 -14.55 -3.94 13.35
CA GLY A 633 -15.44 -3.03 12.62
C GLY A 633 -14.99 -2.84 11.16
N SER A 634 -13.69 -2.76 10.92
CA SER A 634 -13.12 -2.64 9.57
C SER A 634 -13.34 -3.90 8.73
N ILE A 635 -13.24 -5.08 9.31
CA ILE A 635 -13.52 -6.34 8.61
C ILE A 635 -15.02 -6.45 8.24
N GLU A 636 -15.92 -6.00 9.11
CA GLU A 636 -17.35 -5.95 8.79
C GLU A 636 -17.63 -4.99 7.63
N LEU A 637 -17.01 -3.79 7.62
CA LEU A 637 -17.11 -2.86 6.50
C LEU A 637 -16.58 -3.46 5.20
N CYS A 638 -15.46 -4.18 5.23
CA CYS A 638 -14.96 -4.88 4.07
C CYS A 638 -15.94 -5.94 3.55
N ARG A 639 -16.58 -6.67 4.44
CA ARG A 639 -17.58 -7.69 4.07
C ARG A 639 -18.79 -7.06 3.42
N GLU A 640 -19.33 -5.99 3.97
CA GLU A 640 -20.44 -5.22 3.38
C GLU A 640 -20.05 -4.61 2.02
N ALA A 641 -18.80 -4.16 1.91
CA ALA A 641 -18.26 -3.59 0.67
C ALA A 641 -17.89 -4.63 -0.40
N GLY A 642 -18.07 -5.93 -0.13
CA GLY A 642 -17.72 -7.00 -1.05
C GLY A 642 -16.20 -7.23 -1.19
N ILE A 643 -15.40 -6.72 -0.27
CA ILE A 643 -13.95 -6.90 -0.24
C ILE A 643 -13.60 -8.13 0.58
N ARG A 644 -12.86 -9.05 -0.02
CA ARG A 644 -12.34 -10.23 0.69
C ARG A 644 -11.05 -9.87 1.41
N VAL A 645 -10.96 -10.20 2.69
CA VAL A 645 -9.75 -10.02 3.48
C VAL A 645 -9.06 -11.37 3.66
N ILE A 646 -7.81 -11.46 3.26
CA ILE A 646 -6.95 -12.62 3.43
C ILE A 646 -5.88 -12.28 4.46
N MET A 647 -5.81 -13.05 5.53
CA MET A 647 -4.75 -12.92 6.51
C MET A 647 -3.56 -13.77 6.10
N ILE A 648 -2.38 -13.17 6.09
CA ILE A 648 -1.11 -13.81 5.78
C ILE A 648 -0.18 -13.64 6.98
N THR A 649 0.42 -14.73 7.45
CA THR A 649 1.28 -14.67 8.65
C THR A 649 2.37 -15.73 8.63
N GLY A 650 3.51 -15.43 9.26
CA GLY A 650 4.54 -16.41 9.58
C GLY A 650 4.23 -17.28 10.81
N ASP A 651 3.16 -16.97 11.56
CA ASP A 651 2.75 -17.73 12.73
C ASP A 651 2.16 -19.11 12.37
N ASN A 652 1.95 -19.94 13.37
CA ASN A 652 1.35 -21.25 13.18
C ASN A 652 -0.15 -21.13 12.80
N LYS A 653 -0.67 -22.17 12.14
CA LYS A 653 -2.04 -22.24 11.65
C LYS A 653 -3.10 -22.09 12.74
N GLY A 654 -2.88 -22.69 13.91
CA GLY A 654 -3.82 -22.61 15.03
C GLY A 654 -4.00 -21.18 15.56
N THR A 655 -2.90 -20.47 15.77
CA THR A 655 -2.91 -19.07 16.19
C THR A 655 -3.53 -18.17 15.13
N ALA A 656 -3.21 -18.39 13.87
CA ALA A 656 -3.78 -17.64 12.76
C ALA A 656 -5.28 -17.79 12.68
N ILE A 657 -5.82 -19.01 12.78
CA ILE A 657 -7.25 -19.29 12.76
C ILE A 657 -7.95 -18.66 13.97
N ALA A 658 -7.35 -18.74 15.16
CA ALA A 658 -7.92 -18.14 16.37
C ALA A 658 -8.06 -16.62 16.26
N ILE A 659 -7.05 -15.94 15.73
CA ILE A 659 -7.09 -14.49 15.46
C ILE A 659 -8.14 -14.18 14.38
N CYS A 660 -8.22 -14.96 13.30
CA CYS A 660 -9.25 -14.78 12.26
C CYS A 660 -10.67 -14.86 12.83
N ARG A 661 -10.90 -15.78 13.75
CA ARG A 661 -12.23 -15.90 14.44
C ARG A 661 -12.50 -14.70 15.34
N ARG A 662 -11.50 -14.20 16.02
CA ARG A 662 -11.64 -13.02 16.90
C ARG A 662 -11.96 -11.74 16.14
N ILE A 663 -11.31 -11.51 15.01
CA ILE A 663 -11.50 -10.30 14.21
C ILE A 663 -12.67 -10.39 13.24
N GLY A 664 -13.30 -11.53 13.09
CA GLY A 664 -14.50 -11.71 12.29
C GLY A 664 -14.27 -12.17 10.85
N ILE A 665 -13.04 -12.54 10.45
CA ILE A 665 -12.75 -13.17 9.14
C ILE A 665 -13.46 -14.51 9.05
N PHE A 666 -13.42 -15.31 10.12
CA PHE A 666 -14.21 -16.52 10.28
C PHE A 666 -15.27 -16.32 11.37
N THR A 667 -16.42 -16.98 11.22
CA THR A 667 -17.39 -17.10 12.31
C THR A 667 -16.89 -18.09 13.38
N GLU A 668 -17.43 -18.03 14.61
CA GLU A 668 -16.94 -18.86 15.71
C GLU A 668 -17.09 -20.36 15.45
N ASP A 669 -18.15 -20.77 14.75
CA ASP A 669 -18.50 -22.17 14.49
C ASP A 669 -18.20 -22.58 13.04
N GLU A 670 -17.51 -21.74 12.26
CA GLU A 670 -17.22 -22.00 10.86
C GLU A 670 -16.19 -23.13 10.70
N ASP A 671 -16.47 -24.08 9.81
CA ASP A 671 -15.49 -25.06 9.38
C ASP A 671 -14.43 -24.42 8.49
N VAL A 672 -13.20 -24.40 8.97
CA VAL A 672 -12.06 -23.78 8.27
C VAL A 672 -11.36 -24.74 7.30
N SER A 673 -11.85 -25.94 7.11
CA SER A 673 -11.32 -26.90 6.13
C SER A 673 -11.39 -26.31 4.72
N GLY A 674 -10.26 -26.27 4.02
CA GLY A 674 -10.16 -25.67 2.70
C GLY A 674 -10.18 -24.14 2.66
N LYS A 675 -10.19 -23.46 3.83
CA LYS A 675 -10.16 -21.99 3.95
C LYS A 675 -8.91 -21.46 4.63
N ALA A 676 -8.13 -22.32 5.24
CA ALA A 676 -6.86 -21.99 5.87
C ALA A 676 -5.78 -22.98 5.45
N TYR A 677 -4.65 -22.48 5.02
CA TYR A 677 -3.51 -23.28 4.55
C TYR A 677 -2.22 -22.82 5.20
N THR A 678 -1.28 -23.76 5.38
CA THR A 678 0.12 -23.42 5.63
C THR A 678 0.84 -23.24 4.29
N GLY A 679 1.98 -22.56 4.27
CA GLY A 679 2.78 -22.41 3.05
C GLY A 679 3.18 -23.76 2.43
N ARG A 680 3.52 -24.75 3.24
CA ARG A 680 3.85 -26.12 2.77
C ARG A 680 2.63 -26.86 2.20
N GLU A 681 1.50 -26.81 2.88
CA GLU A 681 0.25 -27.39 2.38
C GLU A 681 -0.12 -26.79 1.02
N PHE A 682 0.06 -25.49 0.87
CA PHE A 682 -0.20 -24.78 -0.38
C PHE A 682 0.77 -25.20 -1.48
N ASP A 683 2.07 -25.34 -1.19
CA ASP A 683 3.08 -25.76 -2.17
C ASP A 683 2.92 -27.23 -2.62
N ASP A 684 2.39 -28.08 -1.76
CA ASP A 684 2.17 -29.51 -2.06
C ASP A 684 0.93 -29.74 -2.93
N LEU A 685 0.07 -28.73 -3.13
CA LEU A 685 -1.10 -28.81 -4.00
C LEU A 685 -0.69 -28.75 -5.49
N PRO A 686 -1.38 -29.49 -6.39
CA PRO A 686 -1.25 -29.27 -7.83
C PRO A 686 -1.63 -27.83 -8.22
N LEU A 687 -1.07 -27.32 -9.31
CA LEU A 687 -1.28 -25.92 -9.74
C LEU A 687 -2.76 -25.51 -9.87
N HIS A 688 -3.60 -26.39 -10.40
CA HIS A 688 -5.04 -26.10 -10.51
C HIS A 688 -5.74 -26.06 -9.15
N GLU A 689 -5.31 -26.90 -8.19
CA GLU A 689 -5.82 -26.86 -6.82
C GLU A 689 -5.28 -25.68 -6.03
N GLN A 690 -4.06 -25.20 -6.30
CA GLN A 690 -3.52 -23.98 -5.73
C GLN A 690 -4.39 -22.76 -6.13
N ALA A 691 -4.79 -22.67 -7.38
CA ALA A 691 -5.67 -21.62 -7.86
C ALA A 691 -7.03 -21.63 -7.13
N GLU A 692 -7.65 -22.80 -6.97
CA GLU A 692 -8.89 -22.96 -6.21
C GLU A 692 -8.70 -22.67 -4.72
N ALA A 693 -7.55 -23.04 -4.14
CA ALA A 693 -7.22 -22.74 -2.77
C ALA A 693 -7.12 -21.22 -2.52
N VAL A 694 -6.44 -20.49 -3.38
CA VAL A 694 -6.37 -19.03 -3.30
C VAL A 694 -7.76 -18.40 -3.44
N ARG A 695 -8.62 -18.95 -4.27
CA ARG A 695 -9.98 -18.44 -4.47
C ARG A 695 -10.86 -18.56 -3.23
N ARG A 696 -10.66 -19.60 -2.42
CA ARG A 696 -11.49 -19.91 -1.24
C ARG A 696 -10.87 -19.51 0.08
N ALA A 697 -9.54 -19.55 0.18
CA ALA A 697 -8.83 -19.33 1.42
C ALA A 697 -8.92 -17.88 1.90
N CYS A 698 -9.05 -17.73 3.23
CA CYS A 698 -8.99 -16.43 3.90
C CYS A 698 -7.82 -16.33 4.89
N CYS A 699 -7.06 -17.40 5.06
CA CYS A 699 -5.93 -17.45 5.97
C CYS A 699 -4.79 -18.29 5.40
N PHE A 700 -3.59 -17.73 5.39
CA PHE A 700 -2.35 -18.43 5.07
C PHE A 700 -1.39 -18.27 6.24
N ALA A 701 -0.97 -19.39 6.81
CA ALA A 701 -0.05 -19.45 7.93
C ALA A 701 1.33 -19.99 7.49
N ARG A 702 2.38 -19.72 8.24
CA ARG A 702 3.76 -20.16 7.92
C ARG A 702 4.18 -19.81 6.48
N VAL A 703 3.85 -18.60 6.06
CA VAL A 703 4.06 -18.11 4.70
C VAL A 703 5.45 -17.50 4.57
N GLU A 704 6.13 -17.86 3.49
CA GLU A 704 7.35 -17.20 3.04
C GLU A 704 7.03 -16.05 2.07
N PRO A 705 7.93 -15.11 1.85
CA PRO A 705 7.73 -14.02 0.88
C PRO A 705 7.41 -14.50 -0.55
N ALA A 706 7.99 -15.64 -0.98
CA ALA A 706 7.69 -16.24 -2.27
C ALA A 706 6.22 -16.65 -2.40
N HIS A 707 5.60 -17.10 -1.31
CA HIS A 707 4.17 -17.44 -1.31
C HIS A 707 3.29 -16.19 -1.49
N LYS A 708 3.68 -15.06 -0.92
CA LYS A 708 2.95 -13.79 -1.13
C LYS A 708 2.89 -13.43 -2.61
N SER A 709 4.00 -13.56 -3.32
CA SER A 709 4.04 -13.31 -4.77
C SER A 709 3.15 -14.28 -5.56
N LYS A 710 3.16 -15.56 -5.22
CA LYS A 710 2.28 -16.57 -5.84
C LYS A 710 0.80 -16.27 -5.61
N ILE A 711 0.42 -15.90 -4.39
CA ILE A 711 -0.96 -15.55 -4.05
C ILE A 711 -1.42 -14.35 -4.87
N VAL A 712 -0.58 -13.33 -5.01
CA VAL A 712 -0.86 -12.17 -5.86
C VAL A 712 -1.05 -12.58 -7.32
N GLU A 713 -0.19 -13.45 -7.86
CA GLU A 713 -0.32 -13.95 -9.24
C GLU A 713 -1.64 -14.65 -9.48
N TYR A 714 -2.05 -15.55 -8.58
CA TYR A 714 -3.32 -16.24 -8.71
C TYR A 714 -4.51 -15.28 -8.61
N LEU A 715 -4.47 -14.31 -7.70
CA LEU A 715 -5.52 -13.31 -7.57
C LEU A 715 -5.63 -12.42 -8.81
N GLN A 716 -4.50 -12.03 -9.39
CA GLN A 716 -4.47 -11.30 -10.65
C GLN A 716 -5.02 -12.12 -11.81
N GLY A 717 -4.77 -13.42 -11.82
CA GLY A 717 -5.35 -14.36 -12.79
C GLY A 717 -6.89 -14.45 -12.72
N PHE A 718 -7.48 -14.10 -11.58
CA PHE A 718 -8.95 -14.00 -11.41
C PHE A 718 -9.50 -12.59 -11.66
N ASP A 719 -8.69 -11.69 -12.20
CA ASP A 719 -9.03 -10.27 -12.42
C ASP A 719 -9.33 -9.49 -11.11
N ASP A 720 -8.84 -9.96 -9.99
CA ASP A 720 -8.96 -9.25 -8.71
C ASP A 720 -7.91 -8.14 -8.60
N ILE A 721 -8.31 -7.00 -8.06
CA ILE A 721 -7.42 -5.93 -7.69
C ILE A 721 -6.98 -6.15 -6.24
N THR A 722 -5.71 -6.44 -6.06
CA THR A 722 -5.15 -6.89 -4.79
C THR A 722 -4.37 -5.79 -4.11
N ALA A 723 -4.68 -5.52 -2.84
CA ALA A 723 -3.85 -4.76 -1.92
C ALA A 723 -3.04 -5.74 -1.07
N MET A 724 -1.71 -5.60 -1.07
CA MET A 724 -0.80 -6.46 -0.32
C MET A 724 -0.01 -5.65 0.69
N THR A 725 0.03 -6.09 1.94
CA THR A 725 0.84 -5.46 2.98
C THR A 725 2.20 -6.13 3.13
N GLY A 726 3.17 -5.38 3.58
CA GLY A 726 4.51 -5.90 3.87
C GLY A 726 5.37 -4.86 4.59
N ASP A 727 6.36 -5.31 5.34
CA ASP A 727 7.25 -4.46 6.13
C ASP A 727 8.75 -4.76 5.92
N GLY A 728 9.09 -5.92 5.39
CA GLY A 728 10.46 -6.38 5.18
C GLY A 728 10.97 -6.22 3.74
N VAL A 729 12.27 -6.32 3.59
CA VAL A 729 12.93 -6.34 2.28
C VAL A 729 12.43 -7.50 1.41
N ASN A 730 12.19 -8.65 2.02
CA ASN A 730 11.66 -9.83 1.33
C ASN A 730 10.25 -9.65 0.76
N ASP A 731 9.47 -8.75 1.34
CA ASP A 731 8.12 -8.46 0.87
C ASP A 731 8.10 -7.55 -0.37
N ALA A 732 9.20 -6.89 -0.67
CA ALA A 732 9.27 -5.92 -1.75
C ALA A 732 8.85 -6.46 -3.13
N PRO A 733 9.22 -7.68 -3.55
CA PRO A 733 8.73 -8.23 -4.81
C PRO A 733 7.21 -8.38 -4.85
N ALA A 734 6.60 -8.85 -3.77
CA ALA A 734 5.14 -9.00 -3.67
C ALA A 734 4.43 -7.64 -3.65
N LEU A 735 4.99 -6.66 -2.92
CA LEU A 735 4.47 -5.29 -2.88
C LEU A 735 4.50 -4.63 -4.26
N LYS A 736 5.58 -4.80 -4.99
CA LYS A 736 5.72 -4.25 -6.33
C LYS A 736 4.79 -4.92 -7.35
N LYS A 737 4.54 -6.21 -7.18
CA LYS A 737 3.69 -7.00 -8.07
C LYS A 737 2.20 -6.76 -7.86
N ALA A 738 1.76 -6.53 -6.63
CA ALA A 738 0.38 -6.20 -6.32
C ALA A 738 -0.02 -4.86 -6.97
N GLU A 739 -1.27 -4.69 -7.31
CA GLU A 739 -1.80 -3.43 -7.83
C GLU A 739 -1.61 -2.30 -6.82
N ILE A 740 -1.80 -2.61 -5.53
CA ILE A 740 -1.50 -1.71 -4.43
C ILE A 740 -0.58 -2.44 -3.44
N GLY A 741 0.69 -2.07 -3.43
CA GLY A 741 1.62 -2.44 -2.37
C GLY A 741 1.47 -1.48 -1.19
N ILE A 742 1.34 -2.01 0.01
CA ILE A 742 1.16 -1.24 1.25
C ILE A 742 2.31 -1.55 2.20
N ALA A 743 3.16 -0.58 2.46
CA ALA A 743 4.23 -0.71 3.45
C ALA A 743 3.81 -0.18 4.81
N MET A 744 4.35 -0.78 5.87
CA MET A 744 4.17 -0.27 7.22
C MET A 744 5.06 0.95 7.46
N GLY A 745 4.61 1.88 8.28
CA GLY A 745 5.40 3.04 8.69
C GLY A 745 6.67 2.65 9.44
N SER A 746 6.63 1.56 10.19
CA SER A 746 7.76 0.93 10.87
C SER A 746 8.59 0.01 9.97
N GLY A 747 8.20 -0.18 8.72
CA GLY A 747 8.87 -1.06 7.79
C GLY A 747 10.20 -0.51 7.25
N THR A 748 10.89 -1.35 6.47
CA THR A 748 12.17 -0.99 5.85
C THR A 748 12.00 0.05 4.74
N ALA A 749 13.05 0.80 4.43
CA ALA A 749 13.06 1.76 3.34
C ALA A 749 12.77 1.10 1.97
N VAL A 750 13.23 -0.13 1.77
CA VAL A 750 12.97 -0.91 0.56
C VAL A 750 11.50 -1.26 0.40
N ALA A 751 10.85 -1.73 1.46
CA ALA A 751 9.41 -2.00 1.45
C ALA A 751 8.61 -0.74 1.15
N LYS A 752 8.95 0.38 1.79
CA LYS A 752 8.32 1.69 1.53
C LYS A 752 8.52 2.14 0.09
N SER A 753 9.71 1.97 -0.46
CA SER A 753 10.01 2.36 -1.85
C SER A 753 9.34 1.46 -2.89
N ALA A 754 9.13 0.19 -2.58
CA ALA A 754 8.42 -0.76 -3.45
C ALA A 754 6.89 -0.60 -3.42
N SER A 755 6.35 0.08 -2.41
CA SER A 755 4.92 0.23 -2.20
C SER A 755 4.37 1.52 -2.82
N GLU A 756 3.09 1.53 -3.13
CA GLU A 756 2.34 2.70 -3.56
C GLU A 756 1.77 3.49 -2.37
N MET A 757 1.59 2.84 -1.23
CA MET A 757 1.04 3.44 -0.03
C MET A 757 1.82 3.04 1.22
N VAL A 758 1.98 3.96 2.16
CA VAL A 758 2.60 3.73 3.46
C VAL A 758 1.60 4.05 4.57
N LEU A 759 1.42 3.14 5.52
CA LEU A 759 0.58 3.36 6.70
C LEU A 759 1.41 4.01 7.82
N ALA A 760 1.06 5.22 8.20
CA ALA A 760 1.78 5.93 9.27
C ALA A 760 1.57 5.29 10.66
N ASP A 761 0.41 4.70 10.88
CA ASP A 761 -0.02 4.09 12.15
C ASP A 761 0.01 2.54 12.16
N ASP A 762 0.43 1.92 11.06
CA ASP A 762 0.45 0.46 10.86
C ASP A 762 -0.91 -0.23 11.07
N ASN A 763 -2.01 0.49 10.99
CA ASN A 763 -3.34 0.00 11.34
C ASN A 763 -4.12 -0.44 10.09
N PHE A 764 -4.72 -1.62 10.15
CA PHE A 764 -5.59 -2.13 9.08
C PHE A 764 -6.80 -1.22 8.80
N SER A 765 -7.36 -0.57 9.82
CA SER A 765 -8.48 0.35 9.64
C SER A 765 -8.14 1.53 8.72
N SER A 766 -6.88 1.94 8.69
CA SER A 766 -6.40 2.98 7.77
C SER A 766 -6.42 2.53 6.31
N ILE A 767 -6.18 1.24 6.04
CA ILE A 767 -6.33 0.66 4.70
C ILE A 767 -7.79 0.75 4.24
N VAL A 768 -8.73 0.37 5.09
CA VAL A 768 -10.16 0.40 4.79
C VAL A 768 -10.64 1.84 4.58
N ALA A 769 -10.19 2.77 5.40
CA ALA A 769 -10.47 4.19 5.22
C ALA A 769 -9.92 4.73 3.88
N ALA A 770 -8.73 4.31 3.50
CA ALA A 770 -8.13 4.67 2.20
C ALA A 770 -8.93 4.10 1.02
N VAL A 771 -9.43 2.87 1.12
CA VAL A 771 -10.30 2.28 0.09
C VAL A 771 -11.62 3.06 -0.04
N GLU A 772 -12.21 3.44 1.07
CA GLU A 772 -13.42 4.28 1.09
C GLU A 772 -13.19 5.62 0.39
N GLU A 773 -12.11 6.31 0.72
CA GLU A 773 -11.71 7.56 0.05
C GLU A 773 -11.42 7.35 -1.45
N GLY A 774 -10.75 6.26 -1.80
CA GLY A 774 -10.50 5.90 -3.20
C GLY A 774 -11.77 5.69 -4.00
N ARG A 775 -12.78 5.08 -3.43
CA ARG A 775 -14.11 4.91 -4.05
C ARG A 775 -14.81 6.26 -4.24
N ALA A 776 -14.76 7.13 -3.23
CA ALA A 776 -15.34 8.48 -3.31
C ALA A 776 -14.68 9.31 -4.40
N ILE A 777 -13.35 9.29 -4.46
CA ILE A 777 -12.57 10.01 -5.47
C ILE A 777 -12.87 9.48 -6.88
N TYR A 778 -12.95 8.17 -7.04
CA TYR A 778 -13.28 7.58 -8.34
C TYR A 778 -14.68 8.00 -8.83
N ASN A 779 -15.68 7.99 -7.96
CA ASN A 779 -17.02 8.47 -8.33
C ASN A 779 -16.99 9.92 -8.80
N ASN A 780 -16.25 10.78 -8.11
CA ASN A 780 -16.09 12.17 -8.51
C ASN A 780 -15.32 12.29 -9.85
N MET A 781 -14.30 11.47 -10.04
CA MET A 781 -13.55 11.44 -11.31
C MET A 781 -14.44 11.03 -12.48
N LYS A 782 -15.31 10.05 -12.31
CA LYS A 782 -16.29 9.66 -13.33
C LYS A 782 -17.15 10.85 -13.75
N GLN A 783 -17.60 11.66 -12.80
CA GLN A 783 -18.45 12.81 -13.09
C GLN A 783 -17.72 13.84 -13.96
N PHE A 784 -16.53 14.26 -13.58
CA PHE A 784 -15.83 15.27 -14.37
C PHE A 784 -15.27 14.73 -15.70
N ILE A 785 -14.85 13.47 -15.77
CA ILE A 785 -14.42 12.86 -17.04
C ILE A 785 -15.57 12.85 -18.04
N ARG A 786 -16.75 12.45 -17.60
CA ARG A 786 -17.96 12.44 -18.41
C ARG A 786 -18.35 13.86 -18.85
N TYR A 787 -18.25 14.82 -17.95
CA TYR A 787 -18.45 16.23 -18.25
C TYR A 787 -17.54 16.73 -19.38
N LEU A 788 -16.24 16.50 -19.25
CA LEU A 788 -15.27 16.91 -20.27
C LEU A 788 -15.48 16.22 -21.63
N ILE A 789 -15.80 14.94 -21.61
CA ILE A 789 -16.10 14.17 -22.84
C ILE A 789 -17.36 14.71 -23.50
N SER A 790 -18.41 15.02 -22.75
CA SER A 790 -19.64 15.58 -23.29
C SER A 790 -19.42 16.97 -23.90
N SER A 791 -18.58 17.79 -23.29
CA SER A 791 -18.13 19.06 -23.83
C SER A 791 -17.45 18.91 -25.20
N ASN A 792 -16.50 17.97 -25.28
CA ASN A 792 -15.80 17.72 -26.54
C ASN A 792 -16.73 17.20 -27.64
N VAL A 793 -17.70 16.37 -27.32
CA VAL A 793 -18.73 15.95 -28.28
C VAL A 793 -19.50 17.16 -28.82
N GLY A 794 -19.88 18.11 -27.94
CA GLY A 794 -20.52 19.35 -28.35
C GLY A 794 -19.68 20.18 -29.31
N GLU A 795 -18.42 20.33 -29.06
CA GLU A 795 -17.47 21.05 -29.92
C GLU A 795 -17.31 20.37 -31.28
N VAL A 796 -17.14 19.06 -31.31
CA VAL A 796 -17.05 18.26 -32.54
C VAL A 796 -18.32 18.42 -33.39
N VAL A 797 -19.48 18.31 -32.76
CA VAL A 797 -20.76 18.49 -33.45
C VAL A 797 -20.91 19.91 -34.01
N CYS A 798 -20.48 20.95 -33.30
CA CYS A 798 -20.45 22.31 -33.77
C CYS A 798 -19.63 22.45 -35.06
N ILE A 799 -18.40 21.97 -35.06
CA ILE A 799 -17.52 22.07 -36.22
C ILE A 799 -18.05 21.24 -37.41
N PHE A 800 -18.56 20.05 -37.12
CA PHE A 800 -19.15 19.20 -38.16
C PHE A 800 -20.39 19.87 -38.81
N LEU A 801 -21.30 20.43 -38.02
CA LEU A 801 -22.47 21.14 -38.54
C LEU A 801 -22.07 22.36 -39.34
N THR A 802 -21.10 23.12 -38.88
CA THR A 802 -20.58 24.26 -39.62
C THR A 802 -20.07 23.85 -41.00
N ALA A 803 -19.28 22.80 -41.08
CA ALA A 803 -18.74 22.26 -42.33
C ALA A 803 -19.84 21.66 -43.23
N ALA A 804 -20.78 20.90 -42.65
CA ALA A 804 -21.85 20.24 -43.41
C ALA A 804 -22.89 21.21 -43.98
N LEU A 805 -23.21 22.25 -43.25
CA LEU A 805 -24.16 23.28 -43.70
C LEU A 805 -23.52 24.34 -44.60
N GLY A 806 -22.18 24.33 -44.75
CA GLY A 806 -21.45 25.32 -45.55
C GLY A 806 -21.42 26.70 -44.94
N LEU A 807 -21.55 26.83 -43.64
CA LEU A 807 -21.52 28.10 -42.91
C LEU A 807 -20.07 28.61 -42.67
N PRO A 808 -19.86 29.91 -42.46
CA PRO A 808 -18.57 30.41 -42.00
C PRO A 808 -18.13 29.76 -40.67
N GLU A 809 -16.84 29.70 -40.43
CA GLU A 809 -16.28 29.13 -39.19
C GLU A 809 -16.93 29.80 -37.96
N ALA A 810 -17.53 28.99 -37.10
CA ALA A 810 -18.09 29.45 -35.83
C ALA A 810 -17.07 29.52 -34.69
N LEU A 811 -16.09 28.65 -34.71
CA LEU A 811 -15.06 28.56 -33.69
C LEU A 811 -13.67 28.29 -34.34
N ILE A 812 -12.64 28.88 -33.78
CA ILE A 812 -11.25 28.67 -34.19
C ILE A 812 -10.51 27.83 -33.16
N PRO A 813 -9.40 27.13 -33.52
CA PRO A 813 -8.69 26.25 -32.60
C PRO A 813 -8.21 26.90 -31.30
N VAL A 814 -7.78 28.16 -31.33
CA VAL A 814 -7.34 28.89 -30.12
C VAL A 814 -8.48 29.02 -29.10
N GLN A 815 -9.70 29.31 -29.59
CA GLN A 815 -10.90 29.42 -28.76
C GLN A 815 -11.25 28.05 -28.15
N LEU A 816 -11.18 27.00 -28.93
CA LEU A 816 -11.42 25.62 -28.47
C LEU A 816 -10.41 25.16 -27.41
N LEU A 817 -9.13 25.47 -27.58
CA LEU A 817 -8.09 25.20 -26.59
C LEU A 817 -8.36 25.95 -25.27
N TRP A 818 -8.75 27.21 -25.37
CA TRP A 818 -9.12 27.99 -24.18
C TRP A 818 -10.29 27.38 -23.42
N VAL A 819 -11.35 26.99 -24.14
CA VAL A 819 -12.49 26.31 -23.53
C VAL A 819 -12.09 25.01 -22.86
N ASN A 820 -11.35 24.15 -23.53
CA ASN A 820 -10.96 22.84 -23.01
C ASN A 820 -10.02 22.93 -21.80
N LEU A 821 -9.10 23.87 -21.80
CA LEU A 821 -8.11 24.00 -20.72
C LEU A 821 -8.62 24.81 -19.54
N VAL A 822 -9.16 25.97 -19.79
CA VAL A 822 -9.49 26.94 -18.74
C VAL A 822 -10.97 26.90 -18.38
N THR A 823 -11.84 27.11 -19.35
CA THR A 823 -13.28 27.27 -19.10
C THR A 823 -13.91 26.00 -18.54
N ASP A 824 -13.60 24.84 -19.11
CA ASP A 824 -14.13 23.56 -18.67
C ASP A 824 -13.27 22.91 -17.57
N GLY A 825 -12.00 23.23 -17.49
CA GLY A 825 -11.09 22.69 -16.50
C GLY A 825 -11.42 23.09 -15.06
N LEU A 826 -11.88 24.32 -14.84
CA LEU A 826 -12.25 24.82 -13.51
C LEU A 826 -13.48 24.11 -12.94
N PRO A 827 -14.64 24.05 -13.65
CA PRO A 827 -15.79 23.28 -13.19
C PRO A 827 -15.50 21.78 -13.04
N ALA A 828 -14.72 21.18 -13.93
CA ALA A 828 -14.32 19.79 -13.84
C ALA A 828 -13.54 19.52 -12.55
N THR A 829 -12.57 20.37 -12.20
CA THR A 829 -11.84 20.28 -10.93
C THR A 829 -12.79 20.41 -9.74
N ALA A 830 -13.75 21.33 -9.80
CA ALA A 830 -14.73 21.54 -8.74
C ALA A 830 -15.69 20.35 -8.55
N LEU A 831 -16.01 19.62 -9.61
CA LEU A 831 -16.76 18.36 -9.50
C LEU A 831 -16.02 17.28 -8.69
N GLY A 832 -14.70 17.33 -8.64
CA GLY A 832 -13.89 16.48 -7.77
C GLY A 832 -14.14 16.68 -6.27
N PHE A 833 -14.79 17.78 -5.86
CA PHE A 833 -15.18 18.08 -4.47
C PHE A 833 -16.60 17.68 -4.12
N ASN A 834 -17.32 16.97 -4.98
CA ASN A 834 -18.65 16.48 -4.64
C ASN A 834 -18.61 15.67 -3.34
N PRO A 835 -19.63 15.81 -2.45
CA PRO A 835 -19.69 15.01 -1.24
C PRO A 835 -19.83 13.51 -1.60
N PRO A 836 -19.18 12.60 -0.81
CA PRO A 836 -19.30 11.17 -1.03
C PRO A 836 -20.72 10.69 -0.73
N ASP A 837 -21.16 9.64 -1.41
CA ASP A 837 -22.40 8.94 -1.08
C ASP A 837 -22.30 8.28 0.29
N LEU A 838 -23.38 8.28 1.06
CA LEU A 838 -23.42 7.71 2.41
C LEU A 838 -23.28 6.17 2.41
N ASP A 839 -23.64 5.52 1.33
CA ASP A 839 -23.65 4.06 1.15
C ASP A 839 -22.47 3.54 0.29
N ILE A 840 -21.42 4.34 0.17
CA ILE A 840 -20.29 4.02 -0.72
C ILE A 840 -19.62 2.68 -0.37
N MET A 841 -19.59 2.30 0.90
CA MET A 841 -19.08 1.02 1.38
C MET A 841 -20.14 -0.10 1.44
N GLY A 842 -21.37 0.18 1.03
CA GLY A 842 -22.45 -0.83 0.91
C GLY A 842 -22.53 -1.49 -0.46
N LYS A 843 -21.67 -1.08 -1.40
CA LYS A 843 -21.68 -1.58 -2.78
C LYS A 843 -20.48 -2.50 -3.02
N PRO A 844 -20.61 -3.52 -3.92
CA PRO A 844 -19.46 -4.34 -4.30
C PRO A 844 -18.39 -3.50 -5.02
N PRO A 845 -17.12 -3.93 -5.02
CA PRO A 845 -16.07 -3.23 -5.76
C PRO A 845 -16.40 -3.21 -7.26
N ARG A 846 -16.10 -2.08 -7.90
CA ARG A 846 -16.31 -1.98 -9.34
C ARG A 846 -15.37 -2.92 -10.10
N SER A 847 -15.85 -3.44 -11.22
CA SER A 847 -15.00 -4.21 -12.11
C SER A 847 -13.97 -3.30 -12.80
N PRO A 848 -12.68 -3.67 -12.85
CA PRO A 848 -11.70 -2.91 -13.62
C PRO A 848 -11.99 -2.90 -15.13
N LYS A 849 -12.84 -3.80 -15.61
CA LYS A 849 -13.27 -3.89 -17.02
C LYS A 849 -14.56 -3.11 -17.30
N GLU A 850 -15.18 -2.53 -16.28
CA GLU A 850 -16.38 -1.73 -16.46
C GLU A 850 -16.08 -0.54 -17.39
N PRO A 851 -16.88 -0.33 -18.46
CA PRO A 851 -16.66 0.81 -19.35
C PRO A 851 -16.93 2.11 -18.60
N LEU A 852 -16.12 3.12 -18.85
CA LEU A 852 -16.26 4.46 -18.26
C LEU A 852 -17.59 5.10 -18.69
N ILE A 853 -17.99 4.85 -19.94
CA ILE A 853 -19.23 5.36 -20.55
C ILE A 853 -20.07 4.15 -20.98
N SER A 854 -21.26 4.00 -20.38
CA SER A 854 -22.24 2.99 -20.78
C SER A 854 -22.95 3.37 -22.07
N GLY A 855 -23.64 2.43 -22.72
CA GLY A 855 -24.41 2.71 -23.94
C GLY A 855 -25.49 3.79 -23.74
N TRP A 856 -26.18 3.80 -22.59
CA TRP A 856 -27.13 4.85 -22.22
C TRP A 856 -26.47 6.21 -22.05
N LEU A 857 -25.35 6.26 -21.37
CA LEU A 857 -24.60 7.52 -21.18
C LEU A 857 -24.05 8.06 -22.50
N PHE A 858 -23.58 7.17 -23.38
CA PHE A 858 -23.16 7.56 -24.73
C PHE A 858 -24.31 8.23 -25.51
N PHE A 859 -25.50 7.61 -25.52
CA PHE A 859 -26.69 8.19 -26.14
C PHE A 859 -27.03 9.55 -25.53
N ARG A 860 -27.02 9.65 -24.21
CA ARG A 860 -27.30 10.90 -23.49
C ARG A 860 -26.30 12.00 -23.84
N TYR A 861 -25.03 11.69 -23.90
CA TYR A 861 -24.01 12.69 -24.26
C TYR A 861 -24.08 13.06 -25.73
N MET A 862 -24.42 12.15 -26.61
CA MET A 862 -24.67 12.48 -28.03
C MET A 862 -25.87 13.42 -28.21
N ALA A 863 -26.95 13.19 -27.47
CA ALA A 863 -28.11 14.07 -27.48
C ALA A 863 -27.79 15.49 -26.98
N ILE A 864 -27.10 15.56 -25.83
CA ILE A 864 -26.68 16.84 -25.24
C ILE A 864 -25.64 17.53 -26.12
N GLY A 865 -24.65 16.81 -26.60
CA GLY A 865 -23.63 17.32 -27.52
C GLY A 865 -24.22 17.81 -28.85
N GLY A 866 -25.19 17.10 -29.36
CA GLY A 866 -25.96 17.54 -30.55
C GLY A 866 -26.66 18.88 -30.33
N TYR A 867 -27.31 19.02 -29.18
CA TYR A 867 -27.92 20.30 -28.81
C TYR A 867 -26.89 21.41 -28.61
N VAL A 868 -25.82 21.16 -27.92
CA VAL A 868 -24.74 22.15 -27.71
C VAL A 868 -24.15 22.63 -29.02
N GLY A 869 -23.84 21.72 -29.92
CA GLY A 869 -23.34 22.05 -31.24
C GLY A 869 -24.33 22.85 -32.09
N ALA A 870 -25.57 22.41 -32.10
CA ALA A 870 -26.66 23.12 -32.83
C ALA A 870 -26.92 24.51 -32.26
N ALA A 871 -26.94 24.67 -30.95
CA ALA A 871 -27.14 25.99 -30.32
C ALA A 871 -25.97 26.93 -30.58
N THR A 872 -24.74 26.43 -30.54
CA THR A 872 -23.54 27.23 -30.86
C THR A 872 -23.55 27.72 -32.27
N VAL A 873 -23.87 26.86 -33.22
CA VAL A 873 -24.01 27.25 -34.64
C VAL A 873 -25.19 28.22 -34.84
N ALA A 874 -26.31 27.98 -34.16
CA ALA A 874 -27.49 28.87 -34.21
C ALA A 874 -27.17 30.27 -33.68
N GLY A 875 -26.33 30.39 -32.64
CA GLY A 875 -25.86 31.67 -32.11
C GLY A 875 -25.07 32.48 -33.14
N ALA A 876 -24.15 31.83 -33.86
CA ALA A 876 -23.40 32.45 -34.94
C ALA A 876 -24.32 32.85 -36.11
N ALA A 877 -25.21 31.97 -36.55
CA ALA A 877 -26.15 32.21 -37.62
C ALA A 877 -27.17 33.32 -37.30
N TRP A 878 -27.59 33.42 -36.03
CA TRP A 878 -28.51 34.48 -35.59
C TRP A 878 -27.91 35.87 -35.83
N TRP A 879 -26.63 36.06 -35.54
CA TRP A 879 -25.96 37.35 -35.80
C TRP A 879 -25.97 37.67 -37.27
N PHE A 880 -25.71 36.74 -38.15
CA PHE A 880 -25.75 36.99 -39.60
C PHE A 880 -27.14 37.25 -40.14
N MET A 881 -28.16 36.62 -39.58
CA MET A 881 -29.53 36.62 -40.19
C MET A 881 -30.50 37.58 -39.50
N TYR A 882 -30.42 37.78 -38.21
CA TYR A 882 -31.44 38.45 -37.41
C TYR A 882 -30.95 39.61 -36.56
N ASP A 883 -29.66 39.74 -36.30
CA ASP A 883 -29.15 40.84 -35.49
C ASP A 883 -29.24 42.18 -36.25
N VAL A 884 -29.73 43.22 -35.57
CA VAL A 884 -29.82 44.57 -36.09
C VAL A 884 -28.46 45.16 -36.47
N THR A 885 -27.42 44.80 -35.74
CA THR A 885 -26.03 45.20 -35.99
C THR A 885 -25.33 44.35 -37.06
N GLY A 886 -25.94 43.27 -37.47
CA GLY A 886 -25.42 42.36 -38.46
C GLY A 886 -25.90 42.65 -39.88
N PRO A 887 -25.41 41.88 -40.86
CA PRO A 887 -25.75 42.11 -42.27
C PRO A 887 -27.16 41.70 -42.68
N GLN A 888 -27.91 40.98 -41.82
CA GLN A 888 -29.28 40.48 -42.08
C GLN A 888 -29.40 39.68 -43.38
N VAL A 889 -28.45 38.78 -43.64
CA VAL A 889 -28.44 37.94 -44.84
C VAL A 889 -29.47 36.82 -44.76
N THR A 890 -29.90 36.30 -45.91
CA THR A 890 -30.76 35.11 -45.96
C THR A 890 -29.94 33.83 -45.72
N TYR A 891 -30.63 32.74 -45.38
CA TYR A 891 -29.96 31.44 -45.22
C TYR A 891 -29.25 30.98 -46.48
N TYR A 892 -29.79 31.24 -47.63
CA TYR A 892 -29.16 30.93 -48.94
C TYR A 892 -27.84 31.68 -49.11
N GLN A 893 -27.81 32.95 -48.83
CA GLN A 893 -26.60 33.77 -48.88
C GLN A 893 -25.55 33.30 -47.87
N LEU A 894 -25.94 32.94 -46.64
CA LEU A 894 -25.07 32.47 -45.63
C LEU A 894 -24.46 31.09 -45.93
N SER A 895 -25.27 30.16 -46.41
CA SER A 895 -24.83 28.82 -46.78
C SER A 895 -23.94 28.74 -48.01
N HIS A 896 -24.02 29.77 -48.88
CA HIS A 896 -23.26 29.90 -50.12
C HIS A 896 -22.22 31.05 -50.05
N PHE A 897 -21.80 31.45 -48.85
CA PHE A 897 -20.86 32.56 -48.67
C PHE A 897 -19.53 32.41 -49.41
N MET A 898 -19.11 31.21 -49.73
CA MET A 898 -17.90 30.93 -50.51
C MET A 898 -18.01 31.37 -51.99
N GLN A 899 -19.24 31.59 -52.49
CA GLN A 899 -19.48 32.08 -53.81
C GLN A 899 -19.60 33.61 -53.84
N CYS A 900 -19.37 34.30 -52.72
CA CYS A 900 -19.41 35.76 -52.64
C CYS A 900 -18.24 36.36 -53.41
N HIS A 901 -18.57 37.19 -54.41
CA HIS A 901 -17.67 38.06 -55.12
C HIS A 901 -18.45 39.25 -55.70
N ASP A 902 -17.77 40.30 -56.08
CA ASP A 902 -18.39 41.57 -56.48
C ASP A 902 -19.33 41.46 -57.69
N GLU A 903 -19.16 40.46 -58.54
CA GLU A 903 -19.94 40.20 -59.73
C GLU A 903 -21.16 39.30 -59.49
N ASN A 904 -21.33 38.72 -58.31
CA ASN A 904 -22.45 37.84 -58.04
C ASN A 904 -23.68 38.59 -57.60
N GLU A 905 -24.77 38.49 -58.40
CA GLU A 905 -26.04 39.15 -58.11
C GLU A 905 -26.71 38.71 -56.79
N ASP A 906 -26.49 37.46 -56.36
CA ASP A 906 -27.07 36.93 -55.11
C ASP A 906 -26.50 37.66 -53.88
N PHE A 907 -25.33 38.25 -53.94
CA PHE A 907 -24.66 39.00 -52.91
C PHE A 907 -24.59 40.52 -53.17
N ALA A 908 -25.50 41.06 -54.00
CA ALA A 908 -25.49 42.46 -54.28
C ALA A 908 -25.74 43.32 -53.03
N GLY A 909 -24.86 44.31 -52.80
CA GLY A 909 -24.92 45.19 -51.65
C GLY A 909 -24.29 44.67 -50.38
N LEU A 910 -23.60 43.49 -50.42
CA LEU A 910 -22.88 42.94 -49.31
C LEU A 910 -21.37 43.01 -49.57
N GLU A 911 -20.62 43.34 -48.49
CA GLU A 911 -19.18 43.25 -48.51
C GLU A 911 -18.78 41.80 -48.09
N CYS A 912 -18.01 41.13 -48.91
CA CYS A 912 -17.65 39.72 -48.62
C CYS A 912 -16.80 39.55 -47.34
N GLU A 913 -16.14 40.59 -46.85
CA GLU A 913 -15.38 40.61 -45.61
C GLU A 913 -16.27 40.41 -44.36
N ILE A 914 -17.58 40.65 -44.45
CA ILE A 914 -18.51 40.51 -43.32
C ILE A 914 -18.61 39.05 -42.85
N PHE A 915 -18.38 38.08 -43.73
CA PHE A 915 -18.39 36.69 -43.39
C PHE A 915 -17.15 36.27 -42.54
N GLU A 916 -16.13 37.11 -42.45
CA GLU A 916 -14.93 36.92 -41.62
C GLU A 916 -15.00 37.75 -40.32
N ALA A 917 -16.12 38.37 -40.00
CA ALA A 917 -16.32 39.22 -38.83
C ALA A 917 -16.12 38.38 -37.53
N SER A 918 -15.59 39.04 -36.50
CA SER A 918 -15.37 38.41 -35.18
C SER A 918 -16.64 38.29 -34.33
N ALA A 919 -17.67 39.07 -34.59
CA ALA A 919 -18.91 39.08 -33.80
C ALA A 919 -19.65 37.72 -33.77
N PRO A 920 -19.85 37.01 -34.88
CA PRO A 920 -20.49 35.69 -34.86
C PRO A 920 -19.66 34.65 -34.12
N MET A 921 -18.33 34.71 -34.20
CA MET A 921 -17.44 33.85 -33.40
C MET A 921 -17.59 34.11 -31.91
N THR A 922 -17.70 35.36 -31.50
CA THR A 922 -17.94 35.74 -30.10
C THR A 922 -19.28 35.25 -29.60
N MET A 923 -20.35 35.37 -30.43
CA MET A 923 -21.66 34.79 -30.14
C MET A 923 -21.59 33.27 -29.94
N ALA A 924 -20.97 32.57 -30.88
CA ALA A 924 -20.82 31.12 -30.81
C ALA A 924 -20.04 30.69 -29.59
N LEU A 925 -18.90 31.32 -29.28
CA LEU A 925 -18.10 31.02 -28.11
C LEU A 925 -18.86 31.29 -26.80
N SER A 926 -19.59 32.41 -26.73
CA SER A 926 -20.38 32.76 -25.54
C SER A 926 -21.54 31.78 -25.29
N VAL A 927 -22.20 31.31 -26.35
CA VAL A 927 -23.22 30.25 -26.27
C VAL A 927 -22.60 28.97 -25.78
N LEU A 928 -21.46 28.55 -26.33
CA LEU A 928 -20.75 27.34 -25.92
C LEU A 928 -20.36 27.40 -24.44
N VAL A 929 -19.71 28.46 -24.00
CA VAL A 929 -19.26 28.62 -22.60
C VAL A 929 -20.44 28.61 -21.63
N THR A 930 -21.52 29.33 -21.95
CA THR A 930 -22.70 29.38 -21.08
C THR A 930 -23.41 28.03 -21.00
N ILE A 931 -23.55 27.33 -22.12
CA ILE A 931 -24.09 25.94 -22.11
C ILE A 931 -23.22 25.02 -21.30
N GLU A 932 -21.89 25.11 -21.40
CA GLU A 932 -20.97 24.27 -20.62
C GLU A 932 -21.12 24.54 -19.12
N MET A 933 -21.30 25.78 -18.68
CA MET A 933 -21.60 26.09 -17.29
C MET A 933 -22.92 25.46 -16.84
N CYS A 934 -23.98 25.56 -17.65
CA CYS A 934 -25.26 24.90 -17.37
C CYS A 934 -25.11 23.37 -17.32
N ASN A 935 -24.32 22.80 -18.21
CA ASN A 935 -24.05 21.35 -18.22
C ASN A 935 -23.21 20.88 -17.03
N ALA A 936 -22.34 21.73 -16.49
CA ALA A 936 -21.65 21.46 -15.23
C ALA A 936 -22.61 21.26 -14.06
N LEU A 937 -23.68 22.04 -13.99
CA LEU A 937 -24.77 21.84 -13.03
C LEU A 937 -25.47 20.49 -13.26
N ASN A 938 -25.69 20.11 -14.51
CA ASN A 938 -26.26 18.80 -14.84
C ASN A 938 -25.39 17.64 -14.39
N SER A 939 -24.08 17.83 -14.28
CA SER A 939 -23.11 16.83 -13.90
C SER A 939 -22.92 16.66 -12.38
N LEU A 940 -23.65 17.41 -11.55
CA LEU A 940 -23.62 17.24 -10.09
C LEU A 940 -24.06 15.85 -9.66
N SER A 941 -25.00 15.24 -10.39
CA SER A 941 -25.45 13.88 -10.17
C SER A 941 -25.71 13.20 -11.51
N GLU A 942 -25.48 11.89 -11.54
CA GLU A 942 -25.72 11.09 -12.75
C GLU A 942 -27.21 11.02 -13.10
N ASN A 943 -28.06 10.74 -12.11
CA ASN A 943 -29.49 10.48 -12.34
C ASN A 943 -30.46 11.26 -11.44
N GLN A 944 -29.95 12.01 -10.46
CA GLN A 944 -30.79 12.80 -9.55
C GLN A 944 -31.10 14.18 -10.16
N SER A 945 -32.35 14.63 -9.97
CA SER A 945 -32.75 15.96 -10.38
C SER A 945 -32.00 17.06 -9.62
N LEU A 946 -31.81 18.24 -10.26
CA LEU A 946 -31.28 19.43 -9.61
C LEU A 946 -32.14 19.92 -8.42
N ILE A 947 -33.41 19.52 -8.35
CA ILE A 947 -34.27 19.82 -7.20
C ILE A 947 -33.86 19.04 -5.96
N ARG A 948 -33.43 17.78 -6.13
CA ARG A 948 -32.94 16.92 -5.05
C ARG A 948 -31.47 17.14 -4.72
N MET A 949 -30.67 17.46 -5.73
CA MET A 949 -29.28 17.84 -5.62
C MET A 949 -29.12 19.32 -6.02
N PRO A 950 -29.40 20.27 -5.12
CA PRO A 950 -29.36 21.67 -5.46
C PRO A 950 -27.94 22.15 -5.78
N PRO A 951 -27.77 23.21 -6.61
CA PRO A 951 -26.43 23.71 -6.98
C PRO A 951 -25.54 24.10 -5.82
N TRP A 952 -26.13 24.53 -4.69
CA TRP A 952 -25.36 24.89 -3.48
C TRP A 952 -24.84 23.70 -2.70
N SER A 953 -25.15 22.47 -3.06
CA SER A 953 -24.55 21.27 -2.45
C SER A 953 -23.05 21.18 -2.73
N ASN A 954 -22.58 21.73 -3.83
CA ASN A 954 -21.16 21.88 -4.15
C ASN A 954 -20.83 23.36 -4.38
N PHE A 955 -20.44 24.02 -3.30
CA PHE A 955 -20.07 25.44 -3.32
C PHE A 955 -18.86 25.71 -4.24
N TRP A 956 -17.91 24.78 -4.31
CA TRP A 956 -16.75 24.90 -5.18
C TRP A 956 -17.13 24.94 -6.67
N LEU A 957 -18.17 24.21 -7.08
CA LEU A 957 -18.67 24.24 -8.43
C LEU A 957 -19.24 25.61 -8.79
N LEU A 958 -20.03 26.21 -7.91
CA LEU A 958 -20.56 27.56 -8.12
C LEU A 958 -19.44 28.61 -8.22
N SER A 959 -18.43 28.49 -7.38
CA SER A 959 -17.25 29.36 -7.41
C SER A 959 -16.46 29.20 -8.72
N ALA A 960 -16.27 27.97 -9.16
CA ALA A 960 -15.57 27.66 -10.41
C ALA A 960 -16.35 28.16 -11.64
N MET A 961 -17.65 28.00 -11.65
CA MET A 961 -18.52 28.54 -12.73
C MET A 961 -18.43 30.06 -12.78
N THR A 962 -18.48 30.73 -11.65
CA THR A 962 -18.36 32.20 -11.56
C THR A 962 -16.98 32.63 -12.07
N LEU A 963 -15.92 31.97 -11.66
CA LEU A 963 -14.57 32.26 -12.15
C LEU A 963 -14.44 32.04 -13.66
N SER A 964 -14.98 30.95 -14.19
CA SER A 964 -14.93 30.64 -15.62
C SER A 964 -15.67 31.69 -16.44
N MET A 965 -16.84 32.11 -16.01
CA MET A 965 -17.60 33.21 -16.66
C MET A 965 -16.87 34.54 -16.55
N SER A 966 -16.25 34.83 -15.43
CA SER A 966 -15.45 36.04 -15.24
C SER A 966 -14.25 36.09 -16.19
N LEU A 967 -13.57 34.97 -16.38
CA LEU A 967 -12.48 34.84 -17.34
C LEU A 967 -12.96 34.95 -18.78
N HIS A 968 -14.14 34.44 -19.08
CA HIS A 968 -14.75 34.61 -20.37
C HIS A 968 -15.06 36.10 -20.68
N PHE A 969 -15.62 36.84 -19.71
CA PHE A 969 -15.81 38.30 -19.85
C PHE A 969 -14.47 39.03 -19.99
N LEU A 970 -13.44 38.58 -19.29
CA LEU A 970 -12.08 39.12 -19.36
C LEU A 970 -11.52 39.05 -20.80
N ILE A 971 -11.64 37.89 -21.44
CA ILE A 971 -11.12 37.72 -22.81
C ILE A 971 -11.94 38.45 -23.87
N ILE A 972 -13.19 38.75 -23.57
CA ILE A 972 -14.08 39.52 -24.51
C ILE A 972 -13.87 41.03 -24.38
N TYR A 973 -13.71 41.54 -23.13
CA TYR A 973 -13.79 43.00 -22.89
C TYR A 973 -12.46 43.67 -22.58
N VAL A 974 -11.44 42.97 -22.22
CA VAL A 974 -10.15 43.54 -21.81
C VAL A 974 -9.13 43.44 -22.93
N ASP A 975 -8.75 44.58 -23.52
CA ASP A 975 -7.66 44.66 -24.51
C ASP A 975 -6.30 44.33 -23.87
N PRO A 976 -5.37 43.61 -24.51
CA PRO A 976 -5.33 43.16 -25.91
C PRO A 976 -5.88 41.74 -26.13
N LEU A 977 -6.53 41.10 -25.14
CA LEU A 977 -6.99 39.72 -25.22
C LEU A 977 -7.98 39.43 -26.37
N PRO A 978 -8.99 40.31 -26.68
CA PRO A 978 -9.86 40.07 -27.79
C PRO A 978 -9.14 39.88 -29.14
N MET A 979 -8.03 40.55 -29.31
CA MET A 979 -7.24 40.43 -30.55
C MET A 979 -6.60 39.03 -30.69
N ILE A 980 -6.18 38.45 -29.60
CA ILE A 980 -5.55 37.10 -29.57
C ILE A 980 -6.59 36.03 -29.88
N PHE A 981 -7.77 36.13 -29.29
CA PHE A 981 -8.86 35.16 -29.44
C PHE A 981 -9.81 35.46 -30.60
N LYS A 982 -9.60 36.52 -31.37
CA LYS A 982 -10.47 36.99 -32.44
C LYS A 982 -11.92 37.20 -31.96
N LEU A 983 -12.09 37.97 -30.90
CA LEU A 983 -13.35 38.26 -30.25
C LEU A 983 -13.69 39.74 -30.32
N THR A 984 -14.96 40.09 -30.17
CA THR A 984 -15.45 41.45 -30.07
C THR A 984 -16.45 41.61 -28.92
N HIS A 985 -16.73 42.83 -28.50
CA HIS A 985 -17.70 43.12 -27.47
C HIS A 985 -19.13 42.71 -27.91
N LEU A 986 -19.92 42.20 -26.95
CA LEU A 986 -21.32 41.87 -27.13
C LEU A 986 -22.20 42.88 -26.42
N ASN A 987 -23.35 43.24 -27.03
CA ASN A 987 -24.37 44.08 -26.40
C ASN A 987 -25.39 43.26 -25.57
N THR A 988 -26.30 43.94 -24.88
CA THR A 988 -27.29 43.29 -24.01
C THR A 988 -28.25 42.37 -24.76
N GLU A 989 -28.68 42.72 -25.97
CA GLU A 989 -29.56 41.84 -26.76
C GLU A 989 -28.86 40.56 -27.18
N GLN A 990 -27.60 40.64 -27.56
CA GLN A 990 -26.78 39.51 -27.93
C GLN A 990 -26.59 38.55 -26.72
N TRP A 991 -26.36 39.09 -25.54
CA TRP A 991 -26.31 38.30 -24.32
C TRP A 991 -27.63 37.64 -23.95
N MET A 992 -28.78 38.34 -24.20
CA MET A 992 -30.09 37.72 -23.97
C MET A 992 -30.32 36.53 -24.89
N VAL A 993 -29.90 36.61 -26.14
CA VAL A 993 -29.97 35.48 -27.09
C VAL A 993 -29.06 34.33 -26.64
N VAL A 994 -27.85 34.60 -26.16
CA VAL A 994 -26.96 33.63 -25.60
C VAL A 994 -27.62 32.88 -24.45
N LEU A 995 -28.24 33.58 -23.52
CA LEU A 995 -28.95 32.96 -22.38
C LEU A 995 -30.13 32.09 -22.83
N LYS A 996 -30.92 32.57 -23.78
CA LYS A 996 -32.08 31.83 -24.35
C LYS A 996 -31.66 30.53 -25.03
N LEU A 997 -30.51 30.50 -25.70
CA LEU A 997 -29.97 29.29 -26.31
C LEU A 997 -29.33 28.34 -25.32
N SER A 998 -28.84 28.87 -24.23
CA SER A 998 -28.05 28.08 -23.25
C SER A 998 -28.91 27.37 -22.20
N PHE A 999 -29.93 27.99 -21.63
CA PHE A 999 -30.74 27.41 -20.56
C PHE A 999 -31.51 26.13 -20.93
N PRO A 1000 -32.01 25.91 -22.16
CA PRO A 1000 -32.72 24.67 -22.48
C PRO A 1000 -31.92 23.37 -22.26
N VAL A 1001 -30.61 23.43 -22.21
CA VAL A 1001 -29.78 22.23 -21.91
C VAL A 1001 -30.11 21.63 -20.56
N ILE A 1002 -30.45 22.45 -19.58
CA ILE A 1002 -30.85 21.98 -18.24
C ILE A 1002 -32.14 21.18 -18.34
N LEU A 1003 -33.13 21.67 -19.09
CA LEU A 1003 -34.42 21.00 -19.28
C LEU A 1003 -34.27 19.68 -20.04
N ILE A 1004 -33.44 19.65 -21.06
CA ILE A 1004 -33.13 18.43 -21.83
C ILE A 1004 -32.51 17.37 -20.93
N ASP A 1005 -31.53 17.77 -20.11
CA ASP A 1005 -30.86 16.83 -19.21
C ASP A 1005 -31.80 16.34 -18.09
N GLU A 1006 -32.67 17.18 -17.56
CA GLU A 1006 -33.69 16.77 -16.60
C GLU A 1006 -34.64 15.69 -17.16
N VAL A 1007 -35.08 15.86 -18.43
CA VAL A 1007 -35.88 14.87 -19.14
C VAL A 1007 -35.11 13.55 -19.30
N LEU A 1008 -33.85 13.61 -19.71
CA LEU A 1008 -33.01 12.42 -19.85
C LEU A 1008 -32.76 11.72 -18.51
N LYS A 1009 -32.55 12.47 -17.44
CA LYS A 1009 -32.44 11.93 -16.07
C LYS A 1009 -33.71 11.25 -15.61
N PHE A 1010 -34.86 11.85 -15.92
CA PHE A 1010 -36.18 11.26 -15.64
C PHE A 1010 -36.37 9.92 -16.37
N VAL A 1011 -36.01 9.86 -17.63
CA VAL A 1011 -36.06 8.62 -18.42
C VAL A 1011 -35.10 7.57 -17.83
N ALA A 1012 -33.90 7.96 -17.44
CA ALA A 1012 -32.94 7.07 -16.81
C ALA A 1012 -33.46 6.45 -15.52
N ARG A 1013 -34.03 7.26 -14.61
CA ARG A 1013 -34.59 6.80 -13.34
C ARG A 1013 -35.77 5.83 -13.50
N ASN A 1014 -36.66 6.10 -14.43
CA ASN A 1014 -37.92 5.37 -14.55
C ASN A 1014 -37.86 4.16 -15.49
N TYR A 1015 -36.99 4.16 -16.47
CA TYR A 1015 -36.97 3.15 -17.55
C TYR A 1015 -35.66 2.38 -17.65
N VAL A 1016 -34.53 3.00 -17.42
CA VAL A 1016 -33.21 2.35 -17.54
C VAL A 1016 -32.82 1.63 -16.25
N GLU A 1017 -32.95 2.27 -15.10
CA GLU A 1017 -32.63 1.66 -13.79
C GLU A 1017 -33.57 0.51 -13.42
N ARG A 1018 -34.89 0.66 -13.69
CA ARG A 1018 -35.85 -0.42 -13.47
C ARG A 1018 -35.63 -1.63 -14.39
N GLY A 1019 -35.08 -1.43 -15.57
CA GLY A 1019 -34.73 -2.51 -16.48
C GLY A 1019 -33.53 -3.36 -16.02
N VAL A 1020 -32.64 -2.80 -15.19
CA VAL A 1020 -31.49 -3.51 -14.59
C VAL A 1020 -31.91 -4.32 -13.38
N GLU A 1021 -32.87 -3.83 -12.57
CA GLU A 1021 -33.39 -4.57 -11.41
C GLU A 1021 -34.20 -5.83 -11.78
N ILE A 1022 -34.73 -5.89 -13.03
CA ILE A 1022 -35.53 -7.03 -13.52
C ILE A 1022 -34.65 -8.09 -14.22
N LYS A 1023 -33.40 -7.77 -14.57
CA LYS A 1023 -32.43 -8.73 -15.10
C LYS A 1023 -31.47 -9.23 -14.04
#